data_ecee693a63dfdff7fea6204a5274f082
#
_entry.id   ecee693a63dfdff7fea6204a5274f082
#
_cell.length_a   1.000
_cell.length_b   1.000
_cell.length_c   1.000
_cell.angle_alpha   90.00
_cell.angle_beta   90.00
_cell.angle_gamma   90.00
#
_symmetry.space_group_name_H-M   'P 1'
#
loop_
_entity.id
_entity.type
_entity.pdbx_description
1 polymer ?
#
loop_
_entity_poly.entity_id
_entity_poly.type
_entity_poly.pdbx_seq_one_letter_code
_entity_poly.pdbx_strand_id
1 'polypeptide(L)'
;MKNLNLIFLLLVVPFWGISQTNDFELVDYVPAPGQHINIELIGTPQAALQMTSEVGKLVSLGSFGGYVVLKFSKACENDPQNPYGIDFNLFGNAFAGSSEPGVVWVMNDENQNGLPDDTWYEIAGSNYFHSKTQKNYAVTYFKTETRDVFWKDDSGKSGWLQANNFNTQEYYPLPGYFNDYLQDSVKFTGTLLSPAFDSSNTQDIKNEAFAFGYADNHPRKRGIDLSIPDNPYTQEAEGAGGDPIDISWAVDSLGDYVELNSIHFVKIVSGILSNVGRLGEISTDVAWLSDVKPGTEVSEKKVLLVVYNHPEKIVAGDTMLLEANYFEKGKISDENIMFSSRDESIAEIDENGIFTAKKKGEVEISISAGGEIKTETIRVAVPGSIEIISDFSSVYPGDSILLGAGIFDNENEPINIPVTFSSSHPDIAEVVQNGNQLWLLVHQPGHTELICSVNGFGLQKSVHVKVFSDNDKIKIYFTCKTADENLFPFQWIEVGPADLNNFVGERQQDYSGLNRLSLFHALAAGLNKAEVNFEFRDDEAAAGNLYLHSVEKDGLFTRGWGGKTDPEAFERGWIARLNKSPFLNSFNNIEISNGDTVDLYHVQDITSPWVYSRLLPDKDSATVNEEIELLLEQTNCTFSNGEITENKLEPVANAEIKLDDELYFTESNGKVNVLLETSPPVVFSSGNNAVFLAQKITTGAPVTLLNKLKIYPNPVNDLLKISNDEAGEISLKMTDLSGKILYKKVVLNSSVEIDMSAYSSGIYLLNILRKSQRETSKIIKK
;
A
#
# COMPACT_ATOMS: atom_id res chain seq x y z
N MET A 1 -1.05 11.56 18.33
CA MET A 1 -2.07 10.72 17.68
C MET A 1 -2.36 9.50 18.55
N LYS A 2 -3.57 9.37 19.07
CA LYS A 2 -3.94 8.26 19.95
C LYS A 2 -4.06 7.01 19.10
N ASN A 3 -3.30 5.98 19.45
CA ASN A 3 -3.44 4.64 18.91
C ASN A 3 -4.87 4.15 19.20
N LEU A 4 -5.70 4.16 18.17
CA LEU A 4 -6.96 3.45 18.18
C LEU A 4 -6.64 2.00 17.82
N ASN A 5 -6.36 1.19 18.86
CA ASN A 5 -6.39 -0.25 18.70
C ASN A 5 -7.83 -0.63 18.38
N LEU A 6 -8.12 -0.80 17.10
CA LEU A 6 -9.34 -1.47 16.66
C LEU A 6 -9.14 -2.97 16.93
N ILE A 7 -9.48 -3.35 18.14
CA ILE A 7 -9.69 -4.76 18.49
C ILE A 7 -10.94 -5.16 17.69
N PHE A 8 -10.78 -6.03 16.69
CA PHE A 8 -11.87 -6.77 16.11
C PHE A 8 -12.51 -7.56 17.24
N LEU A 9 -13.53 -6.99 17.82
CA LEU A 9 -14.38 -7.67 18.77
C LEU A 9 -15.17 -8.69 17.95
N LEU A 10 -14.76 -9.96 18.00
CA LEU A 10 -15.64 -11.06 17.65
C LEU A 10 -16.90 -10.88 18.53
N LEU A 11 -17.95 -10.31 17.96
CA LEU A 11 -19.26 -10.27 18.59
C LEU A 11 -19.81 -11.70 18.59
N VAL A 12 -19.35 -12.48 19.53
CA VAL A 12 -20.02 -13.73 19.94
C VAL A 12 -21.36 -13.29 20.50
N VAL A 13 -22.40 -13.33 19.66
CA VAL A 13 -23.78 -13.15 20.12
C VAL A 13 -24.10 -14.39 20.95
N PRO A 14 -24.36 -14.27 22.25
CA PRO A 14 -24.71 -15.45 23.05
C PRO A 14 -26.07 -16.00 22.60
N PHE A 15 -26.06 -17.14 21.96
CA PHE A 15 -27.24 -17.95 21.76
C PHE A 15 -27.67 -18.51 23.12
N TRP A 16 -28.76 -18.04 23.66
CA TRP A 16 -29.35 -18.59 24.86
C TRP A 16 -30.33 -19.69 24.51
N GLY A 17 -29.95 -20.91 24.84
CA GLY A 17 -30.78 -22.01 25.30
C GLY A 17 -31.95 -22.46 24.42
N ILE A 18 -31.68 -23.09 23.28
CA ILE A 18 -32.48 -24.16 22.75
C ILE A 18 -31.59 -25.40 22.75
N SER A 19 -32.05 -26.50 23.34
CA SER A 19 -31.45 -27.83 23.13
C SER A 19 -31.71 -28.18 21.66
N GLN A 20 -30.87 -27.76 20.77
CA GLN A 20 -30.92 -28.15 19.38
C GLN A 20 -30.30 -29.54 19.25
N THR A 21 -31.12 -30.51 18.81
CA THR A 21 -30.61 -31.70 18.13
C THR A 21 -29.87 -31.19 16.89
N ASN A 22 -28.66 -31.70 16.63
CA ASN A 22 -27.92 -31.39 15.43
C ASN A 22 -28.71 -31.87 14.23
N ASP A 23 -29.39 -30.95 13.52
CA ASP A 23 -30.21 -31.29 12.36
C ASP A 23 -29.38 -31.50 11.09
N PHE A 24 -28.04 -31.33 11.17
CA PHE A 24 -27.09 -31.52 10.08
C PHE A 24 -25.70 -31.97 10.58
N GLU A 25 -24.92 -32.57 9.67
CA GLU A 25 -23.56 -33.05 9.92
C GLU A 25 -22.56 -32.53 8.85
N LEU A 26 -21.29 -32.43 9.23
CA LEU A 26 -20.20 -32.14 8.31
C LEU A 26 -19.88 -33.37 7.45
N VAL A 27 -19.85 -33.21 6.13
CA VAL A 27 -19.43 -34.26 5.17
C VAL A 27 -18.04 -33.99 4.66
N ASP A 28 -17.77 -32.75 4.23
CA ASP A 28 -16.47 -32.39 3.65
C ASP A 28 -16.14 -30.91 3.93
N TYR A 29 -14.86 -30.60 4.04
CA TYR A 29 -14.35 -29.24 4.17
C TYR A 29 -13.03 -29.09 3.44
N VAL A 30 -13.03 -28.32 2.37
CA VAL A 30 -11.88 -28.09 1.49
C VAL A 30 -11.72 -26.58 1.29
N PRO A 31 -10.93 -25.91 2.14
CA PRO A 31 -10.78 -24.48 2.04
C PRO A 31 -9.84 -24.09 0.89
N ALA A 32 -10.12 -22.95 0.23
CA ALA A 32 -9.11 -22.30 -0.58
C ALA A 32 -8.12 -21.53 0.31
N PRO A 33 -6.95 -21.13 -0.20
CA PRO A 33 -6.07 -20.23 0.55
C PRO A 33 -6.76 -18.95 0.99
N GLY A 34 -6.49 -18.47 2.21
CA GLY A 34 -7.15 -17.29 2.72
C GLY A 34 -6.65 -16.82 4.09
N GLN A 35 -7.03 -15.59 4.45
CA GLN A 35 -6.54 -14.93 5.65
C GLN A 35 -6.98 -15.58 6.98
N HIS A 36 -8.01 -16.40 6.97
CA HIS A 36 -8.52 -17.10 8.15
C HIS A 36 -8.16 -18.58 8.17
N ILE A 37 -7.55 -19.09 7.12
CA ILE A 37 -7.16 -20.49 7.00
C ILE A 37 -5.95 -20.78 7.90
N ASN A 38 -5.88 -22.01 8.44
CA ASN A 38 -4.91 -22.47 9.45
C ASN A 38 -5.08 -21.82 10.84
N ILE A 39 -6.12 -21.05 11.08
CA ILE A 39 -6.48 -20.57 12.42
C ILE A 39 -7.36 -21.64 13.11
N GLU A 40 -6.90 -22.15 14.24
CA GLU A 40 -7.54 -23.29 14.93
C GLU A 40 -9.04 -23.11 15.17
N LEU A 41 -9.49 -21.88 15.43
CA LEU A 41 -10.89 -21.61 15.81
C LEU A 41 -11.85 -21.44 14.62
N ILE A 42 -11.32 -21.16 13.40
CA ILE A 42 -12.17 -20.79 12.26
C ILE A 42 -11.71 -21.36 10.91
N GLY A 43 -10.46 -21.81 10.78
CA GLY A 43 -9.87 -22.19 9.47
C GLY A 43 -9.21 -23.55 9.47
N THR A 44 -9.79 -24.54 10.16
CA THR A 44 -9.30 -25.91 10.24
C THR A 44 -10.43 -26.94 10.15
N PRO A 45 -10.15 -28.20 9.82
CA PRO A 45 -11.17 -29.27 9.87
C PRO A 45 -11.84 -29.42 11.25
N GLN A 46 -11.08 -29.14 12.32
CA GLN A 46 -11.65 -29.16 13.66
C GLN A 46 -12.64 -28.01 13.88
N ALA A 47 -12.38 -26.83 13.35
CA ALA A 47 -13.32 -25.70 13.39
C ALA A 47 -14.60 -26.02 12.60
N ALA A 48 -14.49 -26.63 11.41
CA ALA A 48 -15.63 -27.09 10.63
C ALA A 48 -16.48 -28.11 11.39
N LEU A 49 -15.84 -29.05 12.10
CA LEU A 49 -16.56 -30.01 12.91
C LEU A 49 -17.23 -29.34 14.13
N GLN A 50 -16.57 -28.39 14.77
CA GLN A 50 -17.16 -27.64 15.90
C GLN A 50 -18.35 -26.78 15.45
N MET A 51 -18.30 -26.21 14.26
CA MET A 51 -19.40 -25.42 13.68
C MET A 51 -20.70 -26.24 13.64
N THR A 52 -20.65 -27.53 13.33
CA THR A 52 -21.85 -28.40 13.29
C THR A 52 -22.32 -28.86 14.66
N SER A 53 -21.57 -28.68 15.73
CA SER A 53 -21.87 -29.21 17.06
C SER A 53 -22.01 -28.15 18.16
N GLU A 54 -21.48 -26.94 17.95
CA GLU A 54 -21.44 -25.88 18.94
C GLU A 54 -22.04 -24.58 18.38
N VAL A 55 -23.05 -24.06 19.04
CA VAL A 55 -23.67 -22.77 18.68
C VAL A 55 -22.68 -21.63 18.79
N GLY A 56 -22.65 -20.76 17.78
CA GLY A 56 -21.77 -19.58 17.74
C GLY A 56 -20.34 -19.88 17.27
N LYS A 57 -20.10 -21.08 16.76
CA LYS A 57 -18.88 -21.40 15.99
C LYS A 57 -19.13 -21.15 14.52
N LEU A 58 -18.06 -20.87 13.79
CA LEU A 58 -18.07 -20.70 12.36
C LEU A 58 -16.84 -21.33 11.73
N VAL A 59 -16.90 -21.56 10.44
CA VAL A 59 -15.76 -21.99 9.61
C VAL A 59 -15.61 -21.09 8.41
N SER A 60 -14.39 -20.64 8.14
CA SER A 60 -14.03 -19.87 6.97
C SER A 60 -13.66 -20.78 5.81
N LEU A 61 -14.15 -20.46 4.61
CA LEU A 61 -13.89 -21.24 3.41
C LEU A 61 -12.64 -20.78 2.64
N GLY A 62 -12.04 -19.64 3.05
CA GLY A 62 -10.97 -18.99 2.31
C GLY A 62 -11.48 -18.33 1.03
N SER A 63 -10.59 -18.02 0.12
CA SER A 63 -10.87 -17.33 -1.12
C SER A 63 -11.74 -18.15 -2.08
N PHE A 64 -11.93 -17.67 -3.30
CA PHE A 64 -12.78 -18.31 -4.31
C PHE A 64 -12.54 -19.82 -4.43
N GLY A 65 -13.63 -20.56 -4.40
CA GLY A 65 -13.67 -21.97 -4.66
C GLY A 65 -13.53 -22.87 -3.43
N GLY A 66 -13.05 -22.35 -2.30
CA GLY A 66 -13.07 -23.09 -1.04
C GLY A 66 -14.51 -23.43 -0.63
N TYR A 67 -14.75 -24.62 -0.05
CA TYR A 67 -16.11 -25.09 0.20
C TYR A 67 -16.25 -25.94 1.44
N VAL A 68 -17.50 -26.03 1.90
CA VAL A 68 -17.96 -27.00 2.89
C VAL A 68 -19.18 -27.74 2.36
N VAL A 69 -19.26 -29.04 2.67
CA VAL A 69 -20.44 -29.89 2.37
C VAL A 69 -21.10 -30.30 3.68
N LEU A 70 -22.39 -30.01 3.79
CA LEU A 70 -23.21 -30.30 4.94
C LEU A 70 -24.32 -31.26 4.52
N LYS A 71 -24.72 -32.19 5.40
CA LYS A 71 -25.80 -33.14 5.18
C LYS A 71 -26.89 -32.94 6.23
N PHE A 72 -28.13 -32.80 5.80
CA PHE A 72 -29.25 -32.83 6.69
C PHE A 72 -29.44 -34.21 7.33
N SER A 73 -29.79 -34.26 8.60
CA SER A 73 -30.12 -35.49 9.30
C SER A 73 -31.40 -36.17 8.77
N LYS A 74 -32.25 -35.38 8.10
CA LYS A 74 -33.43 -35.80 7.33
C LYS A 74 -33.48 -34.93 6.09
N ALA A 75 -34.07 -35.45 5.01
CA ALA A 75 -34.27 -34.64 3.81
C ALA A 75 -34.98 -33.31 4.15
N CYS A 76 -34.46 -32.23 3.63
CA CYS A 76 -35.11 -30.92 3.64
C CYS A 76 -36.09 -30.90 2.46
N GLU A 77 -37.35 -30.77 2.75
CA GLU A 77 -38.43 -30.80 1.75
C GLU A 77 -38.57 -29.44 1.09
N ASN A 78 -38.77 -29.44 -0.23
CA ASN A 78 -39.20 -28.26 -0.97
C ASN A 78 -40.71 -28.09 -0.80
N ASP A 79 -41.14 -27.27 0.16
CA ASP A 79 -42.56 -27.10 0.47
C ASP A 79 -43.02 -25.67 0.17
N PRO A 80 -43.88 -25.48 -0.87
CA PRO A 80 -44.39 -24.16 -1.22
C PRO A 80 -45.27 -23.52 -0.14
N GLN A 81 -45.65 -24.27 0.93
CA GLN A 81 -46.36 -23.76 2.09
C GLN A 81 -45.43 -23.21 3.18
N ASN A 82 -44.13 -23.35 3.02
CA ASN A 82 -43.19 -22.67 3.88
C ASN A 82 -43.36 -21.14 3.77
N PRO A 83 -43.14 -20.40 4.86
CA PRO A 83 -43.13 -18.94 4.82
C PRO A 83 -42.20 -18.41 3.71
N TYR A 84 -42.75 -17.55 2.85
CA TYR A 84 -42.05 -17.00 1.65
C TYR A 84 -41.63 -18.06 0.60
N GLY A 85 -41.88 -19.35 0.82
CA GLY A 85 -41.38 -20.47 0.03
C GLY A 85 -39.96 -20.89 0.40
N ILE A 86 -39.47 -20.47 1.53
CA ILE A 86 -38.10 -20.77 1.99
C ILE A 86 -38.05 -22.14 2.65
N ASP A 87 -37.07 -22.95 2.25
CA ASP A 87 -36.91 -24.32 2.75
C ASP A 87 -35.81 -24.44 3.83
N PHE A 88 -34.77 -23.64 3.74
CA PHE A 88 -33.73 -23.60 4.77
C PHE A 88 -33.06 -22.24 4.89
N ASN A 89 -32.38 -21.99 6.03
CA ASN A 89 -31.59 -20.81 6.29
C ASN A 89 -30.11 -21.15 6.46
N LEU A 90 -29.25 -20.30 5.94
CA LEU A 90 -27.79 -20.30 6.16
C LEU A 90 -27.42 -19.14 7.04
N PHE A 91 -26.48 -19.38 7.96
CA PHE A 91 -25.99 -18.36 8.87
C PHE A 91 -24.48 -18.21 8.69
N GLY A 92 -24.05 -16.99 8.56
CA GLY A 92 -22.65 -16.56 8.50
C GLY A 92 -22.35 -15.49 9.54
N ASN A 93 -21.41 -14.62 9.24
CA ASN A 93 -21.05 -13.49 10.12
C ASN A 93 -21.09 -12.14 9.38
N ALA A 94 -21.73 -12.08 8.20
CA ALA A 94 -21.85 -10.85 7.42
C ALA A 94 -22.39 -9.67 8.26
N PHE A 95 -21.83 -8.49 8.05
CA PHE A 95 -22.32 -7.25 8.67
C PHE A 95 -22.40 -6.14 7.62
N ALA A 96 -23.04 -5.02 7.95
CA ALA A 96 -23.30 -3.94 7.00
C ALA A 96 -22.00 -3.44 6.34
N GLY A 97 -21.93 -3.53 5.02
CA GLY A 97 -20.76 -3.18 4.22
C GLY A 97 -19.64 -4.24 4.21
N SER A 98 -19.89 -5.44 4.76
CA SER A 98 -18.95 -6.57 4.70
C SER A 98 -19.74 -7.85 4.40
N SER A 99 -20.26 -7.95 3.18
CA SER A 99 -20.85 -9.16 2.63
C SER A 99 -19.75 -10.04 2.03
N GLU A 100 -19.80 -11.34 2.31
CA GLU A 100 -18.82 -12.34 1.83
C GLU A 100 -19.53 -13.50 1.12
N PRO A 101 -20.29 -13.21 0.04
CA PRO A 101 -21.28 -14.11 -0.49
C PRO A 101 -20.73 -15.43 -1.02
N GLY A 102 -21.25 -16.52 -0.48
CA GLY A 102 -20.99 -17.89 -0.89
C GLY A 102 -22.08 -18.43 -1.82
N VAL A 103 -21.67 -19.09 -2.89
CA VAL A 103 -22.55 -19.79 -3.83
C VAL A 103 -23.07 -21.07 -3.17
N VAL A 104 -24.37 -21.29 -3.25
CA VAL A 104 -25.04 -22.44 -2.63
C VAL A 104 -25.36 -23.49 -3.70
N TRP A 105 -25.00 -24.73 -3.42
CA TRP A 105 -25.36 -25.90 -4.22
C TRP A 105 -26.16 -26.89 -3.38
N VAL A 106 -27.09 -27.57 -4.01
CA VAL A 106 -27.97 -28.54 -3.36
C VAL A 106 -27.92 -29.86 -4.11
N MET A 107 -28.15 -30.98 -3.38
CA MET A 107 -28.16 -32.31 -3.96
C MET A 107 -29.16 -33.18 -3.23
N ASN A 108 -29.94 -33.93 -4.00
CA ASN A 108 -30.75 -35.03 -3.47
C ASN A 108 -29.94 -36.34 -3.52
N ASP A 109 -30.00 -37.15 -2.46
CA ASP A 109 -29.41 -38.50 -2.42
C ASP A 109 -30.34 -39.45 -3.16
N GLU A 110 -30.25 -39.49 -4.51
CA GLU A 110 -31.15 -40.25 -5.38
C GLU A 110 -30.92 -41.74 -5.23
N ASN A 111 -29.69 -42.16 -5.04
CA ASN A 111 -29.32 -43.57 -4.91
C ASN A 111 -29.38 -44.09 -3.47
N GLN A 112 -29.70 -43.23 -2.50
CA GLN A 112 -29.88 -43.48 -1.06
C GLN A 112 -28.69 -44.17 -0.39
N ASN A 113 -27.48 -43.83 -0.85
CA ASN A 113 -26.26 -44.39 -0.28
C ASN A 113 -25.66 -43.50 0.85
N GLY A 114 -26.24 -42.32 1.06
CA GLY A 114 -25.80 -41.36 2.09
C GLY A 114 -24.51 -40.60 1.76
N LEU A 115 -24.06 -40.65 0.51
CA LEU A 115 -22.84 -39.98 0.02
C LEU A 115 -23.19 -38.81 -0.91
N PRO A 116 -22.34 -37.79 -1.01
CA PRO A 116 -22.57 -36.63 -1.88
C PRO A 116 -22.10 -36.88 -3.32
N ASP A 117 -22.52 -37.99 -3.93
CA ASP A 117 -22.04 -38.47 -5.23
C ASP A 117 -23.10 -38.45 -6.34
N ASP A 118 -24.28 -37.91 -6.06
CA ASP A 118 -25.33 -37.65 -7.04
C ASP A 118 -25.18 -36.26 -7.70
N THR A 119 -26.20 -35.84 -8.46
CA THR A 119 -26.17 -34.57 -9.20
C THR A 119 -26.31 -33.35 -8.30
N TRP A 120 -25.38 -32.44 -8.38
CA TRP A 120 -25.39 -31.14 -7.74
C TRP A 120 -26.07 -30.09 -8.62
N TYR A 121 -26.91 -29.27 -8.01
CA TYR A 121 -27.59 -28.15 -8.64
C TYR A 121 -27.22 -26.84 -7.92
N GLU A 122 -26.91 -25.78 -8.69
CA GLU A 122 -26.64 -24.47 -8.13
C GLU A 122 -27.92 -23.72 -7.80
N ILE A 123 -27.98 -23.06 -6.67
CA ILE A 123 -29.07 -22.13 -6.35
C ILE A 123 -28.81 -20.82 -7.14
N ALA A 124 -29.73 -20.50 -8.04
CA ALA A 124 -29.68 -19.27 -8.83
C ALA A 124 -30.08 -18.06 -7.98
N GLY A 125 -29.15 -17.55 -7.21
CA GLY A 125 -29.33 -16.29 -6.47
C GLY A 125 -29.43 -15.07 -7.39
N SER A 126 -29.72 -13.91 -6.82
CA SER A 126 -30.02 -12.68 -7.56
C SER A 126 -28.97 -12.32 -8.61
N ASN A 127 -27.69 -12.63 -8.39
CA ASN A 127 -26.58 -12.32 -9.29
C ASN A 127 -26.23 -13.47 -10.25
N TYR A 128 -26.96 -14.58 -10.23
CA TYR A 128 -26.70 -15.72 -11.10
C TYR A 128 -26.75 -15.36 -12.58
N PHE A 129 -27.71 -14.53 -12.99
CA PHE A 129 -27.93 -14.07 -14.37
C PHE A 129 -27.26 -12.72 -14.68
N HIS A 130 -26.51 -12.14 -13.72
CA HIS A 130 -25.78 -10.89 -13.94
C HIS A 130 -24.66 -11.09 -14.97
N SER A 131 -24.53 -10.18 -15.94
CA SER A 131 -23.59 -10.29 -17.07
C SER A 131 -22.12 -10.46 -16.66
N LYS A 132 -21.73 -10.01 -15.46
CA LYS A 132 -20.36 -10.14 -14.94
C LYS A 132 -20.12 -11.43 -14.15
N THR A 133 -21.14 -12.21 -13.85
CA THR A 133 -21.01 -13.52 -13.20
C THR A 133 -20.38 -14.52 -14.19
N GLN A 134 -19.33 -15.20 -13.79
CA GLN A 134 -18.59 -16.13 -14.64
C GLN A 134 -18.84 -17.56 -14.19
N LYS A 135 -19.50 -18.35 -15.03
CA LYS A 135 -19.73 -19.78 -14.80
C LYS A 135 -18.49 -20.60 -15.18
N ASN A 136 -18.27 -21.71 -14.48
CA ASN A 136 -17.14 -22.59 -14.73
C ASN A 136 -15.77 -21.87 -14.68
N TYR A 137 -15.71 -20.77 -13.91
CA TYR A 137 -14.45 -20.08 -13.69
C TYR A 137 -13.48 -20.97 -12.93
N ALA A 138 -12.22 -21.00 -13.35
CA ALA A 138 -11.22 -21.85 -12.74
C ALA A 138 -9.96 -21.08 -12.39
N VAL A 139 -9.48 -21.24 -11.16
CA VAL A 139 -8.28 -20.60 -10.64
C VAL A 139 -7.36 -21.63 -9.99
N THR A 140 -6.05 -21.47 -10.18
CA THR A 140 -5.02 -22.24 -9.50
C THR A 140 -4.27 -21.33 -8.55
N TYR A 141 -4.21 -21.71 -7.28
CA TYR A 141 -3.42 -21.05 -6.24
C TYR A 141 -2.08 -21.75 -6.09
N PHE A 142 -1.01 -20.98 -5.90
CA PHE A 142 0.35 -21.47 -5.77
C PHE A 142 0.92 -21.05 -4.41
N LYS A 143 1.44 -22.03 -3.68
CA LYS A 143 2.21 -21.78 -2.46
C LYS A 143 3.49 -21.03 -2.81
N THR A 144 3.86 -20.05 -2.00
CA THR A 144 5.10 -19.29 -2.17
C THR A 144 6.02 -19.44 -0.97
N GLU A 145 7.20 -18.84 -1.01
CA GLU A 145 8.13 -18.78 0.14
C GLU A 145 7.68 -17.78 1.21
N THR A 146 6.68 -16.97 0.90
CA THR A 146 6.08 -15.99 1.81
C THR A 146 4.66 -16.42 2.17
N ARG A 147 4.01 -15.70 3.06
CA ARG A 147 2.59 -15.90 3.39
C ARG A 147 1.63 -15.49 2.26
N ASP A 148 2.10 -14.69 1.32
CA ASP A 148 1.31 -14.30 0.15
C ASP A 148 1.09 -15.50 -0.76
N VAL A 149 -0.11 -15.63 -1.32
CA VAL A 149 -0.44 -16.70 -2.24
C VAL A 149 -0.61 -16.14 -3.64
N PHE A 150 0.15 -16.68 -4.60
CA PHE A 150 -0.01 -16.32 -6.00
C PHE A 150 -1.15 -17.13 -6.61
N TRP A 151 -1.98 -16.50 -7.44
CA TRP A 151 -3.01 -17.20 -8.18
C TRP A 151 -2.96 -16.87 -9.68
N LYS A 152 -3.43 -17.83 -10.46
CA LYS A 152 -3.59 -17.69 -11.91
C LYS A 152 -4.87 -18.40 -12.35
N ASP A 153 -5.69 -17.74 -13.18
CA ASP A 153 -6.88 -18.33 -13.77
C ASP A 153 -6.60 -18.98 -15.14
N ASP A 154 -7.57 -19.74 -15.64
CA ASP A 154 -7.46 -20.41 -16.95
C ASP A 154 -7.51 -19.43 -18.13
N SER A 155 -7.94 -18.15 -17.92
CA SER A 155 -7.88 -17.10 -18.93
C SER A 155 -6.50 -16.44 -19.05
N GLY A 156 -5.60 -16.73 -18.10
CA GLY A 156 -4.26 -16.19 -18.03
C GLY A 156 -4.12 -14.96 -17.13
N LYS A 157 -5.19 -14.49 -16.51
CA LYS A 157 -5.10 -13.45 -15.47
C LYS A 157 -4.43 -14.01 -14.23
N SER A 158 -3.72 -13.17 -13.51
CA SER A 158 -3.05 -13.56 -12.28
C SER A 158 -3.02 -12.43 -11.27
N GLY A 159 -2.84 -12.77 -10.01
CA GLY A 159 -2.76 -11.82 -8.92
C GLY A 159 -2.24 -12.45 -7.64
N TRP A 160 -2.42 -11.75 -6.54
CA TRP A 160 -1.92 -12.15 -5.23
C TRP A 160 -3.01 -12.05 -4.17
N LEU A 161 -3.10 -13.03 -3.29
CA LEU A 161 -3.70 -12.88 -1.98
C LEU A 161 -2.59 -12.38 -1.06
N GLN A 162 -2.62 -11.09 -0.76
CA GLN A 162 -1.58 -10.44 0.05
C GLN A 162 -1.86 -10.66 1.53
N ALA A 163 -0.88 -11.20 2.23
CA ALA A 163 -0.97 -11.40 3.67
C ALA A 163 -0.94 -10.05 4.39
N ASN A 164 -1.89 -9.85 5.29
CA ASN A 164 -1.96 -8.67 6.14
C ASN A 164 -1.13 -8.83 7.42
N ASN A 165 -1.02 -7.74 8.21
CA ASN A 165 -0.28 -7.73 9.46
C ASN A 165 -1.10 -8.21 10.67
N PHE A 166 -2.40 -8.46 10.50
CA PHE A 166 -3.30 -8.87 11.56
C PHE A 166 -3.34 -10.40 11.68
N ASN A 167 -3.38 -11.09 10.54
CA ASN A 167 -3.40 -12.55 10.44
C ASN A 167 -2.00 -13.04 10.06
N THR A 168 -1.26 -13.54 11.04
CA THR A 168 0.19 -13.81 10.90
C THR A 168 0.54 -15.25 10.50
N GLN A 169 -0.45 -16.14 10.40
CA GLN A 169 -0.27 -17.52 9.95
C GLN A 169 -0.14 -17.61 8.42
N GLU A 170 0.24 -18.78 7.94
CA GLU A 170 0.26 -19.09 6.50
C GLU A 170 -1.16 -19.03 5.92
N TYR A 171 -1.30 -18.40 4.72
CA TYR A 171 -2.58 -18.33 4.02
C TYR A 171 -2.85 -19.56 3.17
N TYR A 172 -1.81 -20.24 2.69
CA TYR A 172 -1.94 -21.51 1.99
C TYR A 172 -2.24 -22.64 3.00
N PRO A 173 -3.26 -23.51 2.76
CA PRO A 173 -3.60 -24.60 3.68
C PRO A 173 -2.39 -25.47 4.01
N LEU A 174 -2.16 -25.74 5.29
CA LEU A 174 -0.99 -26.49 5.75
C LEU A 174 -1.28 -28.00 5.80
N PRO A 175 -0.34 -28.86 5.36
CA PRO A 175 -0.48 -30.31 5.45
C PRO A 175 -0.71 -30.86 6.86
N GLY A 176 -0.38 -30.08 7.91
CA GLY A 176 -0.63 -30.45 9.30
C GLY A 176 -2.12 -30.46 9.67
N TYR A 177 -2.93 -29.69 8.96
CA TYR A 177 -4.39 -29.68 9.10
C TYR A 177 -5.09 -30.38 7.96
N PHE A 178 -4.52 -30.31 6.74
CA PHE A 178 -5.18 -30.73 5.50
C PHE A 178 -4.30 -31.73 4.73
N ASN A 179 -4.67 -33.00 4.75
CA ASN A 179 -3.88 -34.06 4.10
C ASN A 179 -3.83 -33.94 2.57
N ASP A 180 -4.80 -33.28 1.96
CA ASP A 180 -4.89 -33.13 0.51
C ASP A 180 -4.03 -31.97 -0.06
N TYR A 181 -3.45 -31.13 0.81
CA TYR A 181 -2.59 -30.00 0.42
C TYR A 181 -1.09 -30.34 0.51
N LEU A 182 -0.71 -31.53 0.05
CA LEU A 182 0.69 -31.95 -0.04
C LEU A 182 1.43 -31.33 -1.23
N GLN A 183 0.69 -30.75 -2.19
CA GLN A 183 1.24 -30.11 -3.37
C GLN A 183 1.35 -28.60 -3.19
N ASP A 184 2.29 -27.97 -3.92
CA ASP A 184 2.51 -26.54 -3.89
C ASP A 184 1.49 -25.74 -4.75
N SER A 185 0.44 -26.39 -5.25
CA SER A 185 -0.65 -25.75 -5.96
C SER A 185 -1.97 -26.50 -5.80
N VAL A 186 -3.07 -25.77 -5.81
CA VAL A 186 -4.44 -26.30 -5.77
C VAL A 186 -5.32 -25.55 -6.75
N LYS A 187 -6.18 -26.28 -7.48
CA LYS A 187 -7.11 -25.71 -8.46
C LYS A 187 -8.56 -25.83 -7.96
N PHE A 188 -9.30 -24.74 -8.09
CA PHE A 188 -10.73 -24.68 -7.82
C PHE A 188 -11.48 -24.26 -9.08
N THR A 189 -12.74 -24.72 -9.18
CA THR A 189 -13.64 -24.37 -10.27
C THR A 189 -15.04 -24.13 -9.70
N GLY A 190 -15.74 -23.10 -10.19
CA GLY A 190 -17.08 -22.76 -9.73
C GLY A 190 -17.65 -21.53 -10.41
N THR A 191 -18.67 -20.94 -9.80
CA THR A 191 -19.27 -19.68 -10.23
C THR A 191 -18.58 -18.52 -9.52
N LEU A 192 -17.87 -17.68 -10.27
CA LEU A 192 -17.25 -16.45 -9.78
C LEU A 192 -18.27 -15.32 -9.85
N LEU A 193 -18.59 -14.76 -8.71
CA LEU A 193 -19.47 -13.61 -8.55
C LEU A 193 -18.69 -12.31 -8.72
N SER A 194 -19.35 -11.29 -9.24
CA SER A 194 -18.79 -9.93 -9.29
C SER A 194 -19.13 -9.20 -8.00
N PRO A 195 -18.15 -8.87 -7.14
CA PRO A 195 -18.43 -8.20 -5.87
C PRO A 195 -18.99 -6.79 -6.08
N ALA A 196 -19.83 -6.36 -5.14
CA ALA A 196 -20.44 -5.03 -5.12
C ALA A 196 -19.62 -4.07 -4.22
N PHE A 197 -18.36 -3.80 -4.61
CA PHE A 197 -17.50 -2.92 -3.84
C PHE A 197 -17.88 -1.45 -3.98
N ASP A 198 -18.15 -0.82 -2.85
CA ASP A 198 -18.12 0.64 -2.69
C ASP A 198 -16.72 1.07 -2.25
N SER A 199 -15.99 1.67 -3.17
CA SER A 199 -14.64 2.23 -2.96
C SER A 199 -14.63 3.76 -2.92
N SER A 200 -15.76 4.39 -2.73
CA SER A 200 -15.90 5.86 -2.60
C SER A 200 -15.02 6.39 -1.46
N ASN A 201 -14.87 5.61 -0.39
CA ASN A 201 -13.90 5.84 0.67
C ASN A 201 -12.80 4.77 0.64
N THR A 202 -11.62 5.11 0.14
CA THR A 202 -10.46 4.19 0.08
C THR A 202 -9.94 3.74 1.46
N GLN A 203 -10.34 4.42 2.53
CA GLN A 203 -10.02 4.03 3.91
C GLN A 203 -11.01 3.03 4.49
N ASP A 204 -12.23 2.94 3.90
CA ASP A 204 -13.34 2.11 4.37
C ASP A 204 -14.08 1.54 3.15
N ILE A 205 -13.43 0.64 2.44
CA ILE A 205 -14.03 -0.05 1.29
C ILE A 205 -15.06 -1.04 1.81
N LYS A 206 -16.28 -0.98 1.27
CA LYS A 206 -17.39 -1.86 1.61
C LYS A 206 -17.66 -2.84 0.50
N ASN A 207 -18.21 -4.00 0.84
CA ASN A 207 -18.81 -4.95 -0.08
C ASN A 207 -20.30 -5.09 0.28
N GLU A 208 -21.16 -4.59 -0.59
CA GLU A 208 -22.61 -4.61 -0.35
C GLU A 208 -23.22 -6.00 -0.61
N ALA A 209 -24.28 -6.31 0.11
CA ALA A 209 -24.97 -7.59 0.00
C ALA A 209 -25.73 -7.73 -1.33
N PHE A 210 -25.71 -8.92 -1.90
CA PHE A 210 -26.59 -9.28 -3.01
C PHE A 210 -28.04 -9.45 -2.53
N ALA A 211 -29.00 -9.38 -3.43
CA ALA A 211 -30.38 -9.32 -3.01
C ALA A 211 -30.87 -10.61 -2.31
N PHE A 212 -30.57 -11.81 -2.82
CA PHE A 212 -30.95 -13.10 -2.23
C PHE A 212 -30.14 -14.27 -2.82
N GLY A 213 -30.21 -15.44 -2.15
CA GLY A 213 -29.74 -16.71 -2.71
C GLY A 213 -28.27 -17.03 -2.49
N TYR A 214 -27.61 -16.38 -1.54
CA TYR A 214 -26.20 -16.59 -1.19
C TYR A 214 -26.03 -16.79 0.31
N ALA A 215 -25.04 -17.55 0.70
CA ALA A 215 -24.61 -17.67 2.09
C ALA A 215 -23.73 -16.49 2.50
N ASP A 216 -23.69 -16.13 3.78
CA ASP A 216 -22.84 -15.09 4.38
C ASP A 216 -22.98 -13.73 3.65
N ASN A 217 -24.18 -13.42 3.30
CA ASN A 217 -24.47 -12.32 2.40
C ASN A 217 -25.10 -11.12 3.11
N HIS A 218 -26.20 -11.32 3.82
CA HIS A 218 -26.90 -10.22 4.49
C HIS A 218 -26.48 -10.03 5.94
N PRO A 219 -26.34 -8.77 6.41
CA PRO A 219 -26.08 -8.44 7.80
C PRO A 219 -27.36 -8.62 8.65
N ARG A 220 -28.04 -9.73 8.48
CA ARG A 220 -29.31 -10.03 9.14
C ARG A 220 -29.02 -10.40 10.59
N LYS A 221 -29.29 -9.48 11.49
CA LYS A 221 -29.29 -9.77 12.92
C LYS A 221 -30.34 -10.81 13.22
N ARG A 222 -30.18 -11.54 14.32
CA ARG A 222 -31.18 -12.47 14.81
C ARG A 222 -32.53 -11.77 14.82
N GLY A 223 -33.50 -12.35 14.09
CA GLY A 223 -34.82 -11.81 13.94
C GLY A 223 -35.66 -11.95 15.21
N ILE A 224 -36.91 -11.44 15.11
CA ILE A 224 -37.84 -11.40 16.23
C ILE A 224 -38.49 -12.76 16.45
N ASP A 225 -38.83 -13.46 15.36
CA ASP A 225 -39.49 -14.76 15.39
C ASP A 225 -38.62 -15.83 14.74
N LEU A 226 -38.06 -16.72 15.55
CA LEU A 226 -37.18 -17.80 15.12
C LEU A 226 -37.91 -18.95 14.42
N SER A 227 -39.21 -18.95 14.43
CA SER A 227 -40.02 -19.95 13.72
C SER A 227 -40.35 -19.57 12.27
N ILE A 228 -40.04 -18.33 11.88
CA ILE A 228 -40.29 -17.78 10.55
C ILE A 228 -38.94 -17.45 9.91
N PRO A 229 -38.62 -17.87 8.67
CA PRO A 229 -37.43 -17.41 7.95
C PRO A 229 -37.54 -15.91 7.62
N ASP A 230 -36.46 -15.28 7.32
CA ASP A 230 -36.47 -13.92 6.79
C ASP A 230 -37.10 -13.91 5.37
N ASN A 231 -37.72 -12.78 5.04
CA ASN A 231 -38.22 -12.56 3.69
C ASN A 231 -37.02 -12.28 2.74
N PRO A 232 -36.73 -13.11 1.73
CA PRO A 232 -35.60 -12.92 0.81
C PRO A 232 -35.77 -11.70 -0.11
N TYR A 233 -36.97 -11.14 -0.18
CA TYR A 233 -37.28 -9.99 -1.04
C TYR A 233 -37.22 -8.66 -0.32
N THR A 234 -36.71 -8.65 0.93
CA THR A 234 -36.41 -7.45 1.74
C THR A 234 -34.97 -7.50 2.23
N GLN A 235 -34.45 -6.33 2.68
CA GLN A 235 -33.10 -6.24 3.24
C GLN A 235 -33.10 -6.31 4.77
N GLU A 236 -34.24 -6.43 5.42
CA GLU A 236 -34.36 -6.39 6.87
C GLU A 236 -34.57 -7.77 7.47
N ALA A 237 -34.08 -8.00 8.68
CA ALA A 237 -34.37 -9.22 9.44
C ALA A 237 -35.78 -9.12 10.04
N GLU A 238 -36.69 -9.88 9.49
CA GLU A 238 -38.12 -9.91 9.88
C GLU A 238 -38.45 -11.17 10.68
N GLY A 239 -37.71 -12.26 10.44
CA GLY A 239 -37.92 -13.58 11.04
C GLY A 239 -36.71 -14.06 11.85
N ALA A 240 -36.19 -15.24 11.56
CA ALA A 240 -35.09 -15.89 12.27
C ALA A 240 -33.75 -15.22 12.08
N GLY A 241 -33.54 -14.43 11.03
CA GLY A 241 -32.27 -13.97 10.54
C GLY A 241 -31.56 -15.03 9.69
N GLY A 242 -30.35 -14.71 9.26
CA GLY A 242 -29.58 -15.53 8.31
C GLY A 242 -29.98 -15.30 6.86
N ASP A 243 -29.47 -16.09 5.96
CA ASP A 243 -29.71 -16.02 4.51
C ASP A 243 -30.72 -17.10 4.10
N PRO A 244 -31.96 -16.73 3.70
CA PRO A 244 -33.02 -17.67 3.35
C PRO A 244 -32.81 -18.24 1.96
N ILE A 245 -32.99 -19.55 1.80
CA ILE A 245 -32.83 -20.30 0.55
C ILE A 245 -34.11 -21.13 0.23
N ASP A 246 -34.54 -21.03 -1.01
CA ASP A 246 -35.64 -21.84 -1.59
C ASP A 246 -35.00 -22.85 -2.56
N ILE A 247 -35.29 -24.14 -2.35
CA ILE A 247 -34.79 -25.23 -3.20
C ILE A 247 -35.30 -25.08 -4.64
N SER A 248 -36.45 -24.42 -4.84
CA SER A 248 -37.01 -24.19 -6.17
C SER A 248 -36.17 -23.26 -7.05
N TRP A 249 -35.17 -22.55 -6.47
CA TRP A 249 -34.20 -21.75 -7.22
C TRP A 249 -33.06 -22.57 -7.82
N ALA A 250 -33.05 -23.88 -7.60
CA ALA A 250 -32.01 -24.76 -8.15
C ALA A 250 -32.04 -24.76 -9.68
N VAL A 251 -30.87 -24.72 -10.29
CA VAL A 251 -30.67 -24.76 -11.74
C VAL A 251 -29.68 -25.86 -12.13
N ASP A 252 -29.84 -26.39 -13.34
CA ASP A 252 -28.89 -27.31 -13.93
C ASP A 252 -27.64 -26.59 -14.53
N SER A 253 -26.78 -27.36 -15.17
CA SER A 253 -25.55 -26.85 -15.80
C SER A 253 -25.79 -25.92 -17.00
N LEU A 254 -27.03 -25.88 -17.53
CA LEU A 254 -27.44 -24.98 -18.61
C LEU A 254 -28.08 -23.70 -18.05
N GLY A 255 -28.39 -23.66 -16.75
CA GLY A 255 -29.04 -22.53 -16.09
C GLY A 255 -30.57 -22.65 -16.12
N ASP A 256 -31.12 -23.81 -16.51
CA ASP A 256 -32.53 -24.07 -16.49
C ASP A 256 -32.96 -24.52 -15.10
N TYR A 257 -34.11 -23.97 -14.59
CA TYR A 257 -34.63 -24.35 -13.29
C TYR A 257 -35.07 -25.82 -13.26
N VAL A 258 -34.71 -26.52 -12.20
CA VAL A 258 -35.05 -27.92 -11.97
C VAL A 258 -36.07 -28.09 -10.88
N GLU A 259 -36.93 -29.10 -10.97
CA GLU A 259 -37.86 -29.43 -9.91
C GLU A 259 -37.25 -30.49 -8.98
N LEU A 260 -36.90 -30.08 -7.78
CA LEU A 260 -36.46 -30.96 -6.70
C LEU A 260 -37.52 -31.00 -5.63
N ASN A 261 -37.96 -32.19 -5.21
CA ASN A 261 -38.92 -32.34 -4.13
C ASN A 261 -38.27 -32.21 -2.75
N SER A 262 -37.02 -32.57 -2.65
CA SER A 262 -36.21 -32.48 -1.41
C SER A 262 -34.74 -32.54 -1.70
N ILE A 263 -33.95 -32.18 -0.71
CA ILE A 263 -32.48 -32.28 -0.76
C ILE A 263 -31.93 -32.94 0.51
N HIS A 264 -30.80 -33.58 0.38
CA HIS A 264 -30.07 -34.17 1.51
C HIS A 264 -28.77 -33.42 1.83
N PHE A 265 -28.16 -32.78 0.84
CA PHE A 265 -26.87 -32.13 0.97
C PHE A 265 -26.92 -30.68 0.51
N VAL A 266 -26.14 -29.85 1.23
CA VAL A 266 -25.89 -28.46 0.86
C VAL A 266 -24.38 -28.28 0.77
N LYS A 267 -23.89 -27.71 -0.33
CA LYS A 267 -22.50 -27.33 -0.52
C LYS A 267 -22.44 -25.81 -0.64
N ILE A 268 -21.64 -25.17 0.21
CA ILE A 268 -21.40 -23.74 0.20
C ILE A 268 -20.00 -23.51 -0.31
N VAL A 269 -19.85 -22.65 -1.33
CA VAL A 269 -18.59 -22.39 -2.03
C VAL A 269 -18.30 -20.90 -1.96
N SER A 270 -17.13 -20.49 -1.54
CA SER A 270 -16.72 -19.08 -1.57
C SER A 270 -16.77 -18.53 -3.00
N GLY A 271 -17.60 -17.50 -3.22
CA GLY A 271 -17.95 -17.01 -4.55
C GLY A 271 -17.11 -15.86 -5.08
N ILE A 272 -16.19 -15.28 -4.28
CA ILE A 272 -15.44 -14.07 -4.62
C ILE A 272 -13.93 -14.33 -4.62
N LEU A 273 -13.26 -13.80 -5.64
CA LEU A 273 -11.80 -13.76 -5.73
C LEU A 273 -11.33 -12.30 -5.64
N SER A 274 -11.10 -11.82 -4.45
CA SER A 274 -10.66 -10.44 -4.20
C SER A 274 -9.77 -10.32 -2.97
N ASN A 275 -8.86 -9.37 -3.04
CA ASN A 275 -8.05 -8.92 -1.92
C ASN A 275 -8.18 -7.39 -1.86
N VAL A 276 -8.83 -6.87 -0.83
CA VAL A 276 -9.28 -5.49 -0.78
C VAL A 276 -8.60 -4.73 0.35
N GLY A 277 -7.51 -4.08 0.04
CA GLY A 277 -6.82 -3.14 0.91
C GLY A 277 -6.63 -3.67 2.35
N ARG A 278 -7.20 -2.98 3.33
CA ARG A 278 -7.10 -3.35 4.75
C ARG A 278 -7.99 -4.51 5.17
N LEU A 279 -9.04 -4.80 4.43
CA LEU A 279 -9.93 -5.94 4.70
C LEU A 279 -9.24 -7.27 4.39
N GLY A 280 -8.28 -7.25 3.47
CA GLY A 280 -7.58 -8.44 3.03
C GLY A 280 -8.39 -9.24 2.02
N GLU A 281 -8.22 -10.54 2.04
CA GLU A 281 -8.96 -11.48 1.20
C GLU A 281 -10.39 -11.63 1.72
N ILE A 282 -11.37 -11.77 0.82
CA ILE A 282 -12.79 -11.98 1.11
C ILE A 282 -13.05 -13.48 1.15
N SER A 283 -13.52 -13.97 2.30
CA SER A 283 -13.79 -15.41 2.52
C SER A 283 -15.15 -15.63 3.13
N THR A 284 -15.98 -16.46 2.47
CA THR A 284 -17.27 -16.85 2.99
C THR A 284 -17.13 -17.62 4.30
N ASP A 285 -17.87 -17.21 5.33
CA ASP A 285 -17.91 -17.85 6.64
C ASP A 285 -19.26 -18.56 6.86
N VAL A 286 -19.21 -19.80 7.34
CA VAL A 286 -20.40 -20.60 7.59
C VAL A 286 -20.51 -20.90 9.08
N ALA A 287 -21.65 -20.53 9.69
CA ALA A 287 -21.89 -20.71 11.12
C ALA A 287 -22.94 -21.77 11.44
N TRP A 288 -24.00 -21.86 10.65
CA TRP A 288 -25.11 -22.76 10.92
C TRP A 288 -26.00 -22.99 9.69
N LEU A 289 -26.73 -24.11 9.71
CA LEU A 289 -27.75 -24.49 8.73
C LEU A 289 -29.03 -24.89 9.49
N SER A 290 -30.20 -24.43 9.07
CA SER A 290 -31.46 -24.83 9.65
C SER A 290 -32.54 -25.06 8.60
N ASP A 291 -33.29 -26.13 8.77
CA ASP A 291 -34.48 -26.46 7.98
C ASP A 291 -35.66 -25.56 8.41
N VAL A 292 -36.50 -25.16 7.48
CA VAL A 292 -37.73 -24.39 7.71
C VAL A 292 -38.92 -25.32 7.64
N LYS A 293 -39.90 -25.10 8.50
CA LYS A 293 -41.14 -25.94 8.56
C LYS A 293 -42.36 -25.15 8.15
N PRO A 294 -43.35 -25.78 7.46
CA PRO A 294 -44.65 -25.16 7.21
C PRO A 294 -45.30 -24.72 8.50
N GLY A 295 -45.95 -23.58 8.52
CA GLY A 295 -46.66 -23.25 9.75
C GLY A 295 -47.32 -21.89 9.88
N THR A 296 -46.82 -20.85 9.27
CA THR A 296 -47.39 -19.51 9.47
C THR A 296 -47.65 -18.85 8.12
N GLU A 297 -48.90 -18.47 7.88
CA GLU A 297 -49.20 -17.59 6.75
C GLU A 297 -48.54 -16.23 7.00
N VAL A 298 -47.68 -15.84 6.08
CA VAL A 298 -47.02 -14.52 6.08
C VAL A 298 -47.60 -13.70 4.93
N SER A 299 -47.77 -12.43 5.15
CA SER A 299 -48.23 -11.50 4.10
C SER A 299 -47.04 -11.24 3.13
N GLU A 300 -47.28 -11.52 1.83
CA GLU A 300 -46.14 -11.79 0.95
C GLU A 300 -45.93 -10.75 -0.14
N LYS A 301 -44.79 -10.13 -0.14
CA LYS A 301 -44.18 -9.63 -1.36
C LYS A 301 -43.28 -10.74 -1.91
N LYS A 302 -43.59 -11.27 -3.09
CA LYS A 302 -42.78 -12.35 -3.74
C LYS A 302 -42.15 -11.90 -5.06
N VAL A 303 -42.01 -10.59 -5.24
CA VAL A 303 -41.42 -10.00 -6.46
C VAL A 303 -40.34 -9.04 -6.09
N LEU A 304 -39.29 -8.98 -6.91
CA LEU A 304 -38.15 -8.12 -6.68
C LEU A 304 -37.56 -7.64 -8.01
N LEU A 305 -37.38 -6.33 -8.14
CA LEU A 305 -36.59 -5.73 -9.20
C LEU A 305 -35.16 -5.48 -8.65
N VAL A 306 -34.17 -6.14 -9.22
CA VAL A 306 -32.76 -5.98 -8.86
C VAL A 306 -32.08 -5.14 -9.92
N VAL A 307 -31.40 -4.08 -9.51
CA VAL A 307 -30.60 -3.21 -10.38
C VAL A 307 -29.13 -3.43 -10.05
N TYR A 308 -28.32 -3.65 -11.07
CA TYR A 308 -26.89 -3.85 -10.95
C TYR A 308 -26.14 -2.63 -11.51
N ASN A 309 -24.88 -2.44 -11.08
CA ASN A 309 -23.99 -1.42 -11.61
C ASN A 309 -24.59 0.01 -11.61
N HIS A 310 -25.04 0.48 -10.45
CA HIS A 310 -25.54 1.84 -10.27
C HIS A 310 -24.49 2.74 -9.61
N PRO A 311 -23.59 3.39 -10.36
CA PRO A 311 -22.60 4.28 -9.79
C PRO A 311 -23.27 5.54 -9.26
N GLU A 312 -22.85 6.01 -8.12
CA GLU A 312 -23.29 7.31 -7.61
C GLU A 312 -22.85 8.47 -8.54
N LYS A 313 -21.74 8.28 -9.28
CA LYS A 313 -21.13 9.29 -10.12
C LYS A 313 -20.59 8.73 -11.44
N ILE A 314 -20.82 9.47 -12.52
CA ILE A 314 -20.28 9.20 -13.85
C ILE A 314 -19.78 10.50 -14.49
N VAL A 315 -18.80 10.45 -15.39
CA VAL A 315 -18.29 11.63 -16.10
C VAL A 315 -19.13 11.91 -17.35
N ALA A 316 -19.40 13.19 -17.62
CA ALA A 316 -20.10 13.58 -18.84
C ALA A 316 -19.36 13.12 -20.10
N GLY A 317 -20.09 12.53 -21.04
CA GLY A 317 -19.55 11.89 -22.24
C GLY A 317 -19.37 10.38 -22.12
N ASP A 318 -19.38 9.83 -20.90
CA ASP A 318 -19.30 8.39 -20.68
C ASP A 318 -20.65 7.71 -20.84
N THR A 319 -20.60 6.43 -21.16
CA THR A 319 -21.76 5.54 -21.23
C THR A 319 -21.56 4.34 -20.32
N MET A 320 -22.66 3.81 -19.78
CA MET A 320 -22.64 2.59 -19.02
C MET A 320 -23.93 1.79 -19.20
N LEU A 321 -23.86 0.50 -18.95
CA LEU A 321 -25.02 -0.37 -18.89
C LEU A 321 -25.57 -0.38 -17.46
N LEU A 322 -26.81 0.09 -17.28
CA LEU A 322 -27.62 -0.21 -16.11
C LEU A 322 -28.32 -1.53 -16.38
N GLU A 323 -27.84 -2.59 -15.77
CA GLU A 323 -28.42 -3.91 -15.88
C GLU A 323 -29.44 -4.11 -14.76
N ALA A 324 -30.59 -4.68 -15.08
CA ALA A 324 -31.61 -5.01 -14.10
C ALA A 324 -32.27 -6.35 -14.44
N ASN A 325 -32.69 -7.06 -13.41
CA ASN A 325 -33.47 -8.28 -13.56
C ASN A 325 -34.73 -8.22 -12.65
N TYR A 326 -35.83 -8.75 -13.15
CA TYR A 326 -37.05 -8.88 -12.38
C TYR A 326 -37.28 -10.34 -12.00
N PHE A 327 -37.56 -10.56 -10.74
CA PHE A 327 -37.73 -11.89 -10.16
C PHE A 327 -39.14 -12.05 -9.60
N GLU A 328 -39.74 -13.19 -9.90
CA GLU A 328 -40.99 -13.66 -9.26
C GLU A 328 -40.70 -14.92 -8.47
N LYS A 329 -40.96 -14.91 -7.18
CA LYS A 329 -40.64 -16.02 -6.26
C LYS A 329 -39.17 -16.46 -6.39
N GLY A 330 -38.28 -15.49 -6.54
CA GLY A 330 -36.83 -15.70 -6.69
C GLY A 330 -36.38 -16.28 -8.03
N LYS A 331 -37.29 -16.59 -8.95
CA LYS A 331 -36.94 -17.00 -10.32
C LYS A 331 -36.97 -15.82 -11.26
N ILE A 332 -36.00 -15.79 -12.20
CA ILE A 332 -35.97 -14.74 -13.22
C ILE A 332 -37.25 -14.80 -14.06
N SER A 333 -37.81 -13.64 -14.37
CA SER A 333 -39.03 -13.49 -15.15
C SER A 333 -38.70 -12.72 -16.45
N ASP A 334 -39.47 -13.07 -17.51
CA ASP A 334 -39.41 -12.40 -18.82
C ASP A 334 -40.16 -11.05 -18.85
N GLU A 335 -40.55 -10.51 -17.68
CA GLU A 335 -41.18 -9.20 -17.61
C GLU A 335 -40.30 -8.11 -18.21
N ASN A 336 -40.94 -7.26 -19.04
CA ASN A 336 -40.21 -6.18 -19.72
C ASN A 336 -39.75 -5.12 -18.71
N ILE A 337 -38.45 -4.89 -18.68
CA ILE A 337 -37.83 -3.84 -17.87
C ILE A 337 -37.84 -2.54 -18.66
N MET A 338 -38.43 -1.51 -18.05
CA MET A 338 -38.49 -0.19 -18.64
C MET A 338 -37.56 0.78 -17.91
N PHE A 339 -36.81 1.51 -18.66
CA PHE A 339 -35.88 2.54 -18.16
C PHE A 339 -36.38 3.91 -18.60
N SER A 340 -36.24 4.91 -17.73
CA SER A 340 -36.54 6.31 -18.09
C SER A 340 -35.68 7.28 -17.31
N SER A 341 -35.26 8.37 -17.96
CA SER A 341 -34.57 9.48 -17.35
C SER A 341 -35.54 10.60 -17.04
N ARG A 342 -35.43 11.21 -15.86
CA ARG A 342 -36.24 12.36 -15.47
C ARG A 342 -35.79 13.66 -16.14
N ASP A 343 -34.54 13.73 -16.57
CA ASP A 343 -33.98 14.84 -17.33
C ASP A 343 -32.99 14.37 -18.41
N GLU A 344 -33.52 14.15 -19.62
CA GLU A 344 -32.73 13.71 -20.77
C GLU A 344 -31.68 14.75 -21.25
N SER A 345 -31.73 15.98 -20.75
CA SER A 345 -30.70 16.98 -21.02
C SER A 345 -29.43 16.76 -20.18
N ILE A 346 -29.55 16.10 -19.02
CA ILE A 346 -28.45 15.71 -18.15
C ILE A 346 -27.93 14.35 -18.56
N ALA A 347 -28.81 13.35 -18.69
CA ALA A 347 -28.48 12.03 -19.18
C ALA A 347 -29.68 11.35 -19.79
N GLU A 348 -29.46 10.53 -20.80
CA GLU A 348 -30.48 9.66 -21.39
C GLU A 348 -30.20 8.20 -21.07
N ILE A 349 -31.24 7.38 -21.10
CA ILE A 349 -31.14 5.93 -20.98
C ILE A 349 -32.05 5.30 -22.02
N ASP A 350 -31.54 4.32 -22.75
CA ASP A 350 -32.31 3.63 -23.80
C ASP A 350 -33.07 2.39 -23.23
N GLU A 351 -33.84 1.74 -24.10
CA GLU A 351 -34.60 0.56 -23.78
C GLU A 351 -33.76 -0.66 -23.37
N ASN A 352 -32.47 -0.67 -23.70
CA ASN A 352 -31.52 -1.72 -23.34
C ASN A 352 -30.77 -1.39 -22.03
N GLY A 353 -31.09 -0.27 -21.37
CA GLY A 353 -30.41 0.17 -20.15
C GLY A 353 -29.08 0.88 -20.40
N ILE A 354 -28.77 1.27 -21.65
CA ILE A 354 -27.56 2.05 -21.92
C ILE A 354 -27.78 3.50 -21.47
N PHE A 355 -27.16 3.85 -20.37
CA PHE A 355 -27.13 5.19 -19.82
C PHE A 355 -26.03 5.99 -20.48
N THR A 356 -26.34 7.20 -20.97
CA THR A 356 -25.39 8.15 -21.56
C THR A 356 -25.40 9.46 -20.81
N ALA A 357 -24.29 9.78 -20.15
CA ALA A 357 -24.09 11.03 -19.42
C ALA A 357 -23.81 12.19 -20.39
N LYS A 358 -24.60 13.26 -20.36
CA LYS A 358 -24.49 14.37 -21.32
C LYS A 358 -23.93 15.64 -20.72
N LYS A 359 -24.42 16.04 -19.56
CA LYS A 359 -24.15 17.35 -18.98
C LYS A 359 -24.10 17.27 -17.46
N LYS A 360 -23.27 18.09 -16.84
CA LYS A 360 -23.20 18.20 -15.39
C LYS A 360 -24.59 18.37 -14.76
N GLY A 361 -24.89 17.59 -13.74
CA GLY A 361 -26.11 17.66 -12.96
C GLY A 361 -26.38 16.37 -12.21
N GLU A 362 -27.44 16.34 -11.43
CA GLU A 362 -28.02 15.13 -10.87
C GLU A 362 -29.24 14.73 -11.66
N VAL A 363 -29.40 13.44 -11.94
CA VAL A 363 -30.55 12.92 -12.67
C VAL A 363 -31.07 11.68 -11.97
N GLU A 364 -32.39 11.62 -11.87
CA GLU A 364 -33.10 10.47 -11.36
C GLU A 364 -33.46 9.54 -12.53
N ILE A 365 -33.05 8.29 -12.43
CA ILE A 365 -33.38 7.23 -13.39
C ILE A 365 -34.39 6.31 -12.74
N SER A 366 -35.53 6.12 -13.42
CA SER A 366 -36.56 5.18 -12.98
C SER A 366 -36.45 3.90 -13.77
N ILE A 367 -36.40 2.79 -13.07
CA ILE A 367 -36.37 1.43 -13.60
C ILE A 367 -37.61 0.73 -13.11
N SER A 368 -38.43 0.14 -13.99
CA SER A 368 -39.70 -0.50 -13.61
C SER A 368 -39.95 -1.78 -14.35
N ALA A 369 -40.54 -2.76 -13.66
CA ALA A 369 -41.02 -4.03 -14.20
C ALA A 369 -42.06 -4.64 -13.27
N GLY A 370 -43.11 -5.30 -13.83
CA GLY A 370 -44.11 -6.04 -13.05
C GLY A 370 -44.85 -5.22 -11.98
N GLY A 371 -44.88 -3.89 -12.11
CA GLY A 371 -45.46 -2.98 -11.11
C GLY A 371 -44.51 -2.52 -10.04
N GLU A 372 -43.29 -3.06 -9.97
CA GLU A 372 -42.20 -2.56 -9.12
C GLU A 372 -41.51 -1.39 -9.80
N ILE A 373 -41.05 -0.41 -9.00
CA ILE A 373 -40.30 0.76 -9.46
C ILE A 373 -39.12 0.97 -8.52
N LYS A 374 -37.94 1.05 -9.10
CA LYS A 374 -36.73 1.55 -8.43
C LYS A 374 -36.30 2.86 -9.04
N THR A 375 -35.73 3.70 -8.21
CA THR A 375 -35.23 5.00 -8.63
C THR A 375 -33.81 5.14 -8.14
N GLU A 376 -32.90 5.42 -9.09
CA GLU A 376 -31.49 5.64 -8.82
C GLU A 376 -31.14 7.08 -9.14
N THR A 377 -30.43 7.77 -8.24
CA THR A 377 -29.94 9.12 -8.49
C THR A 377 -28.47 9.05 -8.89
N ILE A 378 -28.15 9.50 -10.09
CA ILE A 378 -26.80 9.48 -10.65
C ILE A 378 -26.30 10.91 -10.84
N ARG A 379 -25.14 11.21 -10.31
CA ARG A 379 -24.47 12.50 -10.51
C ARG A 379 -23.59 12.46 -11.76
N VAL A 380 -23.89 13.30 -12.73
CA VAL A 380 -23.03 13.52 -13.89
C VAL A 380 -22.00 14.60 -13.55
N ALA A 381 -20.75 14.22 -13.43
CA ALA A 381 -19.63 15.09 -13.11
C ALA A 381 -18.93 15.58 -14.38
N VAL A 382 -18.28 16.72 -14.27
CA VAL A 382 -17.36 17.25 -15.31
C VAL A 382 -16.05 17.65 -14.62
N PRO A 383 -14.90 17.52 -15.29
CA PRO A 383 -13.64 17.95 -14.72
C PRO A 383 -13.65 19.45 -14.41
N GLY A 384 -13.27 19.82 -13.19
CA GLY A 384 -13.20 21.18 -12.68
C GLY A 384 -11.77 21.65 -12.46
N SER A 385 -10.86 20.76 -12.05
CA SER A 385 -9.47 21.10 -11.82
C SER A 385 -8.52 19.94 -12.13
N ILE A 386 -7.25 20.27 -12.36
CA ILE A 386 -6.15 19.35 -12.58
C ILE A 386 -5.10 19.59 -11.50
N GLU A 387 -4.60 18.55 -10.88
CA GLU A 387 -3.42 18.56 -10.03
C GLU A 387 -2.33 17.72 -10.68
N ILE A 388 -1.20 18.33 -11.02
CA ILE A 388 -0.04 17.60 -11.56
C ILE A 388 0.73 17.06 -10.37
N ILE A 389 0.87 15.74 -10.30
CA ILE A 389 1.50 15.03 -9.17
C ILE A 389 2.95 14.62 -9.43
N SER A 390 3.44 14.82 -10.67
CA SER A 390 4.85 14.56 -11.02
C SER A 390 5.75 15.61 -10.42
N ASP A 391 6.92 15.17 -9.90
CA ASP A 391 7.93 16.06 -9.35
C ASP A 391 8.92 16.51 -10.43
N PHE A 392 9.06 17.83 -10.62
CA PHE A 392 9.97 18.47 -11.56
C PHE A 392 11.01 19.37 -10.89
N SER A 393 11.21 19.20 -9.59
CA SER A 393 12.04 20.09 -8.78
C SER A 393 13.53 19.94 -9.07
N SER A 394 13.97 18.77 -9.55
CA SER A 394 15.37 18.45 -9.78
C SER A 394 15.53 17.60 -11.05
N VAL A 395 15.48 18.26 -12.22
CA VAL A 395 15.43 17.61 -13.53
C VAL A 395 16.74 17.84 -14.28
N TYR A 396 17.41 16.76 -14.71
CA TYR A 396 18.69 16.78 -15.42
C TYR A 396 18.60 16.01 -16.75
N PRO A 397 19.48 16.32 -17.72
CA PRO A 397 19.58 15.54 -18.95
C PRO A 397 19.81 14.04 -18.68
N GLY A 398 19.02 13.20 -19.33
CA GLY A 398 19.04 11.73 -19.13
C GLY A 398 17.99 11.22 -18.15
N ASP A 399 17.30 12.09 -17.43
CA ASP A 399 16.20 11.68 -16.55
C ASP A 399 14.99 11.18 -17.35
N SER A 400 14.23 10.30 -16.71
CA SER A 400 12.96 9.80 -17.19
C SER A 400 11.95 9.91 -16.06
N ILE A 401 10.96 10.79 -16.20
CA ILE A 401 10.01 11.12 -15.14
C ILE A 401 8.63 10.57 -15.52
N LEU A 402 8.03 9.76 -14.64
CA LEU A 402 6.66 9.29 -14.82
C LEU A 402 5.69 10.46 -14.63
N LEU A 403 4.88 10.72 -15.67
CA LEU A 403 3.90 11.79 -15.63
C LEU A 403 2.58 11.30 -15.03
N GLY A 404 2.05 12.06 -14.08
CA GLY A 404 0.80 11.79 -13.41
C GLY A 404 0.02 13.08 -13.12
N ALA A 405 -1.30 12.97 -13.13
CA ALA A 405 -2.20 14.05 -12.75
C ALA A 405 -3.44 13.49 -12.04
N GLY A 406 -3.87 14.13 -10.98
CA GLY A 406 -5.18 13.98 -10.36
C GLY A 406 -6.18 14.91 -11.04
N ILE A 407 -7.35 14.39 -11.37
CA ILE A 407 -8.44 15.20 -11.93
C ILE A 407 -9.57 15.22 -10.90
N PHE A 408 -10.06 16.41 -10.64
CA PHE A 408 -11.15 16.64 -9.69
C PHE A 408 -12.32 17.32 -10.39
N ASP A 409 -13.52 17.00 -9.97
CA ASP A 409 -14.71 17.67 -10.45
C ASP A 409 -14.89 19.07 -9.79
N ASN A 410 -16.00 19.73 -10.10
CA ASN A 410 -16.28 21.07 -9.55
C ASN A 410 -16.65 21.06 -8.05
N GLU A 411 -16.78 19.89 -7.45
CA GLU A 411 -17.05 19.70 -6.02
C GLU A 411 -15.79 19.25 -5.26
N ASN A 412 -14.66 19.24 -6.01
CA ASN A 412 -13.35 18.81 -5.54
C ASN A 412 -13.28 17.31 -5.21
N GLU A 413 -14.13 16.51 -5.84
CA GLU A 413 -14.11 15.06 -5.73
C GLU A 413 -13.29 14.47 -6.88
N PRO A 414 -12.46 13.44 -6.62
CA PRO A 414 -11.64 12.83 -7.66
C PRO A 414 -12.50 12.14 -8.71
N ILE A 415 -12.09 12.30 -9.98
CA ILE A 415 -12.67 11.59 -11.11
C ILE A 415 -11.60 10.91 -11.95
N ASN A 416 -11.91 9.72 -12.45
CA ASN A 416 -10.98 8.97 -13.28
C ASN A 416 -11.26 9.28 -14.75
N ILE A 417 -10.42 10.11 -15.35
CA ILE A 417 -10.52 10.49 -16.75
C ILE A 417 -9.11 10.53 -17.38
N PRO A 418 -8.94 10.02 -18.61
CA PRO A 418 -7.65 10.05 -19.28
C PRO A 418 -7.16 11.47 -19.53
N VAL A 419 -5.87 11.68 -19.28
CA VAL A 419 -5.19 12.95 -19.57
C VAL A 419 -4.13 12.76 -20.64
N THR A 420 -3.79 13.85 -21.29
CA THR A 420 -2.65 13.94 -22.21
C THR A 420 -1.66 14.97 -21.70
N PHE A 421 -0.37 14.72 -21.91
CA PHE A 421 0.68 15.71 -21.66
C PHE A 421 1.34 16.08 -22.98
N SER A 422 1.75 17.33 -23.09
CA SER A 422 2.59 17.84 -24.20
C SER A 422 3.67 18.76 -23.66
N SER A 423 4.81 18.78 -24.33
CA SER A 423 5.93 19.68 -24.04
C SER A 423 6.02 20.79 -25.09
N SER A 424 6.22 22.03 -24.64
CA SER A 424 6.44 23.17 -25.56
C SER A 424 7.78 23.11 -26.28
N HIS A 425 8.77 22.42 -25.70
CA HIS A 425 10.11 22.23 -26.24
C HIS A 425 10.53 20.76 -26.15
N PRO A 426 10.07 19.90 -27.08
CA PRO A 426 10.39 18.47 -27.05
C PRO A 426 11.89 18.16 -27.20
N ASP A 427 12.67 19.08 -27.78
CA ASP A 427 14.11 19.01 -27.87
C ASP A 427 14.81 19.14 -26.50
N ILE A 428 14.17 19.80 -25.53
CA ILE A 428 14.64 19.91 -24.14
C ILE A 428 14.14 18.73 -23.33
N ALA A 429 12.81 18.48 -23.37
CA ALA A 429 12.20 17.33 -22.71
C ALA A 429 10.96 16.89 -23.47
N GLU A 430 10.92 15.63 -23.86
CA GLU A 430 9.89 15.03 -24.73
C GLU A 430 8.93 14.16 -23.91
N VAL A 431 7.62 14.29 -24.19
CA VAL A 431 6.61 13.40 -23.64
C VAL A 431 6.47 12.17 -24.52
N VAL A 432 6.67 10.98 -23.95
CA VAL A 432 6.54 9.71 -24.66
C VAL A 432 5.54 8.80 -23.94
N GLN A 433 4.83 7.98 -24.71
CA GLN A 433 3.93 6.96 -24.19
C GLN A 433 4.61 5.59 -24.24
N ASN A 434 4.57 4.88 -23.13
CA ASN A 434 5.05 3.49 -23.03
C ASN A 434 3.96 2.64 -22.36
N GLY A 435 3.25 1.84 -23.16
CA GLY A 435 2.03 1.16 -22.71
C GLY A 435 0.96 2.18 -22.27
N ASN A 436 0.49 2.04 -21.04
CA ASN A 436 -0.51 2.95 -20.44
C ASN A 436 0.12 4.10 -19.64
N GLN A 437 1.45 4.22 -19.64
CA GLN A 437 2.17 5.24 -18.88
C GLN A 437 2.70 6.33 -19.79
N LEU A 438 2.67 7.57 -19.30
CA LEU A 438 3.27 8.74 -19.94
C LEU A 438 4.57 9.09 -19.21
N TRP A 439 5.62 9.35 -19.96
CA TRP A 439 6.95 9.66 -19.45
C TRP A 439 7.47 10.95 -20.06
N LEU A 440 8.18 11.75 -19.25
CA LEU A 440 8.99 12.85 -19.74
C LEU A 440 10.43 12.37 -19.87
N LEU A 441 10.94 12.34 -21.10
CA LEU A 441 12.36 12.05 -21.40
C LEU A 441 13.11 13.35 -21.52
N VAL A 442 14.15 13.53 -20.72
CA VAL A 442 14.89 14.79 -20.63
C VAL A 442 16.19 14.70 -21.43
N HIS A 443 16.36 15.62 -22.39
CA HIS A 443 17.45 15.56 -23.37
C HIS A 443 18.58 16.56 -23.12
N GLN A 444 18.26 17.82 -22.85
CA GLN A 444 19.26 18.87 -22.68
C GLN A 444 18.81 19.96 -21.69
N PRO A 445 19.75 20.72 -21.11
CA PRO A 445 19.42 21.82 -20.21
C PRO A 445 18.57 22.90 -20.91
N GLY A 446 17.66 23.51 -20.17
CA GLY A 446 16.79 24.57 -20.67
C GLY A 446 15.48 24.67 -19.91
N HIS A 447 14.52 25.33 -20.52
CA HIS A 447 13.19 25.51 -19.97
C HIS A 447 12.14 24.96 -20.95
N THR A 448 11.19 24.21 -20.44
CA THR A 448 10.00 23.79 -21.19
C THR A 448 8.74 24.00 -20.36
N GLU A 449 7.62 24.14 -21.01
CA GLU A 449 6.30 24.14 -20.37
C GLU A 449 5.61 22.82 -20.70
N LEU A 450 5.22 22.09 -19.67
CA LEU A 450 4.39 20.90 -19.82
C LEU A 450 2.94 21.29 -19.65
N ILE A 451 2.10 20.87 -20.60
CA ILE A 451 0.66 21.12 -20.57
C ILE A 451 -0.04 19.79 -20.39
N CYS A 452 -0.74 19.65 -19.28
CA CYS A 452 -1.68 18.55 -19.02
C CYS A 452 -3.07 18.97 -19.50
N SER A 453 -3.71 18.14 -20.30
CA SER A 453 -5.03 18.42 -20.89
C SER A 453 -5.99 17.26 -20.61
N VAL A 454 -7.23 17.59 -20.27
CA VAL A 454 -8.34 16.64 -20.22
C VAL A 454 -9.08 16.66 -21.54
N ASN A 455 -9.05 15.55 -22.26
CA ASN A 455 -9.65 15.44 -23.57
C ASN A 455 -11.16 15.65 -23.54
N GLY A 456 -11.70 16.42 -24.50
CA GLY A 456 -13.14 16.67 -24.65
C GLY A 456 -13.70 17.81 -23.78
N PHE A 457 -12.96 18.30 -22.78
CA PHE A 457 -13.47 19.30 -21.83
C PHE A 457 -12.80 20.67 -21.92
N GLY A 458 -11.72 20.79 -22.70
CA GLY A 458 -10.98 22.03 -22.83
C GLY A 458 -10.26 22.47 -21.54
N LEU A 459 -10.22 21.61 -20.53
CA LEU A 459 -9.52 21.88 -19.27
C LEU A 459 -8.04 21.57 -19.44
N GLN A 460 -7.19 22.53 -19.06
CA GLN A 460 -5.74 22.41 -19.17
C GLN A 460 -5.06 23.00 -17.93
N LYS A 461 -3.92 22.46 -17.58
CA LYS A 461 -3.00 23.00 -16.57
C LYS A 461 -1.57 22.88 -17.08
N SER A 462 -0.82 23.96 -16.98
CA SER A 462 0.60 23.93 -17.31
C SER A 462 1.49 24.01 -16.09
N VAL A 463 2.70 23.49 -16.24
CA VAL A 463 3.79 23.60 -15.29
C VAL A 463 5.09 23.89 -16.02
N HIS A 464 5.86 24.84 -15.48
CA HIS A 464 7.18 25.16 -16.02
C HIS A 464 8.21 24.16 -15.47
N VAL A 465 8.94 23.52 -16.36
CA VAL A 465 10.02 22.60 -16.04
C VAL A 465 11.35 23.23 -16.44
N LYS A 466 12.22 23.41 -15.46
CA LYS A 466 13.63 23.78 -15.68
C LYS A 466 14.47 22.51 -15.69
N VAL A 467 15.16 22.26 -16.78
CA VAL A 467 16.17 21.21 -16.88
C VAL A 467 17.52 21.83 -16.52
N PHE A 468 18.13 21.36 -15.43
CA PHE A 468 19.36 21.87 -14.91
C PHE A 468 20.57 21.32 -15.66
N SER A 469 21.68 22.08 -15.65
CA SER A 469 22.98 21.62 -16.11
C SER A 469 23.88 21.23 -14.91
N ASP A 470 24.97 20.55 -15.19
CA ASP A 470 25.98 20.26 -14.14
C ASP A 470 26.57 21.53 -13.53
N ASN A 471 26.48 22.68 -14.24
CA ASN A 471 26.91 23.96 -13.72
C ASN A 471 25.98 24.54 -12.64
N ASP A 472 24.76 24.04 -12.52
CA ASP A 472 23.82 24.44 -11.47
C ASP A 472 24.06 23.72 -10.13
N LYS A 473 24.95 22.71 -10.12
CA LYS A 473 25.41 22.03 -8.89
C LYS A 473 26.62 22.70 -8.31
N ILE A 474 26.69 22.75 -7.01
CA ILE A 474 27.89 23.20 -6.27
C ILE A 474 28.39 22.10 -5.34
N LYS A 475 29.63 22.18 -4.94
CA LYS A 475 30.23 21.31 -3.91
C LYS A 475 30.51 22.13 -2.67
N ILE A 476 30.03 21.62 -1.53
CA ILE A 476 30.28 22.23 -0.23
C ILE A 476 30.81 21.17 0.74
N TYR A 477 31.47 21.63 1.79
CA TYR A 477 31.75 20.78 2.95
C TYR A 477 30.53 20.75 3.86
N PHE A 478 30.18 19.58 4.34
CA PHE A 478 29.05 19.40 5.26
C PHE A 478 29.43 18.45 6.41
N THR A 479 28.95 18.77 7.61
CA THR A 479 28.98 17.88 8.77
C THR A 479 27.73 18.05 9.60
N CYS A 480 27.32 16.99 10.30
CA CYS A 480 26.17 17.02 11.22
C CYS A 480 26.51 16.27 12.51
N LYS A 481 26.23 16.91 13.65
CA LYS A 481 26.64 16.38 14.96
C LYS A 481 25.70 16.79 16.11
N THR A 482 25.70 15.97 17.15
CA THR A 482 25.15 16.31 18.46
C THR A 482 26.28 16.53 19.47
N ALA A 483 25.96 16.75 20.74
CA ALA A 483 26.99 16.84 21.79
C ALA A 483 27.72 15.50 21.99
N ASP A 484 27.07 14.40 21.70
CA ASP A 484 27.54 13.06 22.03
C ASP A 484 27.96 12.24 20.81
N GLU A 485 27.52 12.62 19.60
CA GLU A 485 27.70 11.82 18.40
C GLU A 485 27.90 12.67 17.14
N ASN A 486 28.79 12.17 16.25
CA ASN A 486 28.95 12.70 14.91
C ASN A 486 28.03 11.93 13.94
N LEU A 487 26.89 12.51 13.62
CA LEU A 487 25.88 11.89 12.75
C LEU A 487 26.36 11.78 11.30
N PHE A 488 27.13 12.76 10.84
CA PHE A 488 27.71 12.78 9.52
C PHE A 488 29.08 13.46 9.56
N PRO A 489 30.16 12.78 9.13
CA PRO A 489 31.50 13.32 9.18
C PRO A 489 31.68 14.44 8.15
N PHE A 490 32.64 15.31 8.41
CA PHE A 490 32.99 16.45 7.55
C PHE A 490 33.53 15.99 6.20
N GLN A 491 32.73 16.13 5.16
CA GLN A 491 33.07 15.72 3.81
C GLN A 491 32.42 16.57 2.74
N TRP A 492 32.89 16.45 1.50
CA TRP A 492 32.25 17.08 0.36
C TRP A 492 30.92 16.41 0.04
N ILE A 493 29.90 17.24 -0.17
CA ILE A 493 28.64 16.84 -0.77
C ILE A 493 28.37 17.69 -1.99
N GLU A 494 27.62 17.15 -2.94
CA GLU A 494 27.03 17.91 -4.04
C GLU A 494 25.67 18.45 -3.61
N VAL A 495 25.41 19.71 -3.90
CA VAL A 495 24.13 20.37 -3.64
C VAL A 495 23.64 20.93 -4.95
N GLY A 496 22.42 20.52 -5.32
CA GLY A 496 21.72 21.00 -6.50
C GLY A 496 20.34 21.53 -6.14
N PRO A 497 19.63 22.08 -7.10
CA PRO A 497 18.24 22.44 -6.94
C PRO A 497 17.38 21.22 -6.55
N ALA A 498 16.41 21.43 -5.67
CA ALA A 498 15.49 20.39 -5.20
C ALA A 498 14.15 21.02 -4.80
N ASP A 499 13.07 20.25 -4.86
CA ASP A 499 11.82 20.63 -4.18
C ASP A 499 11.98 20.40 -2.67
N LEU A 500 12.08 21.50 -1.97
CA LEU A 500 12.30 21.49 -0.53
C LEU A 500 11.00 21.33 0.27
N ASN A 501 9.84 21.40 -0.37
CA ASN A 501 8.54 21.18 0.28
C ASN A 501 8.43 19.81 0.94
N ASN A 502 9.06 18.80 0.34
CA ASN A 502 9.04 17.41 0.83
C ASN A 502 9.71 17.23 2.20
N PHE A 503 10.48 18.22 2.65
CA PHE A 503 11.21 18.19 3.92
C PHE A 503 10.58 19.04 5.01
N VAL A 504 9.45 19.73 4.71
CA VAL A 504 8.78 20.63 5.64
C VAL A 504 7.44 20.03 6.07
N GLY A 505 7.35 19.61 7.32
CA GLY A 505 6.15 18.99 7.88
C GLY A 505 4.99 19.99 8.04
N GLU A 506 5.20 21.07 8.78
CA GLU A 506 4.25 22.18 8.91
C GLU A 506 4.77 23.40 8.14
N ARG A 507 3.97 23.94 7.21
CA ARG A 507 4.42 24.88 6.20
C ARG A 507 3.46 26.05 6.01
N GLN A 508 4.00 27.28 6.01
CA GLN A 508 3.25 28.52 5.74
C GLN A 508 3.56 29.10 4.35
N GLN A 509 4.62 28.65 3.68
CA GLN A 509 5.01 29.13 2.36
C GLN A 509 5.49 28.00 1.45
N ASP A 510 5.57 28.28 0.16
CA ASP A 510 6.03 27.33 -0.86
C ASP A 510 7.55 27.43 -1.06
N TYR A 511 8.25 26.31 -0.94
CA TYR A 511 9.69 26.18 -1.11
C TYR A 511 10.10 25.47 -2.40
N SER A 512 9.13 25.11 -3.29
CA SER A 512 9.42 24.41 -4.53
C SER A 512 10.14 25.27 -5.59
N GLY A 513 9.98 26.58 -5.51
CA GLY A 513 10.43 27.55 -6.52
C GLY A 513 11.65 28.40 -6.12
N LEU A 514 12.50 27.95 -5.21
CA LEU A 514 13.69 28.71 -4.85
C LEU A 514 14.68 28.78 -6.02
N ASN A 515 14.78 29.96 -6.65
CA ASN A 515 15.61 30.19 -7.83
C ASN A 515 17.13 30.21 -7.60
N ARG A 516 17.56 29.99 -6.35
CA ARG A 516 18.96 30.00 -5.93
C ARG A 516 19.20 28.93 -4.88
N LEU A 517 20.43 28.39 -4.86
CA LEU A 517 20.84 27.46 -3.82
C LEU A 517 20.97 28.16 -2.49
N SER A 518 20.29 27.68 -1.48
CA SER A 518 20.25 28.23 -0.14
C SER A 518 20.82 27.25 0.88
N LEU A 519 21.08 27.74 2.09
CA LEU A 519 21.48 26.91 3.22
C LEU A 519 20.48 25.77 3.46
N PHE A 520 19.19 25.96 3.18
CA PHE A 520 18.20 24.90 3.23
C PHE A 520 18.52 23.75 2.25
N HIS A 521 18.91 24.04 1.01
CA HIS A 521 19.36 23.01 0.06
C HIS A 521 20.56 22.23 0.59
N ALA A 522 21.51 22.92 1.21
CA ALA A 522 22.69 22.29 1.80
C ALA A 522 22.32 21.34 2.95
N LEU A 523 21.44 21.79 3.85
CA LEU A 523 20.99 21.00 4.99
C LEU A 523 20.21 19.78 4.54
N ALA A 524 19.24 19.93 3.62
CA ALA A 524 18.47 18.82 3.08
C ALA A 524 19.37 17.80 2.37
N ALA A 525 20.28 18.26 1.50
CA ALA A 525 21.22 17.38 0.81
C ALA A 525 22.16 16.65 1.77
N GLY A 526 22.67 17.36 2.79
CA GLY A 526 23.58 16.80 3.78
C GLY A 526 22.90 15.77 4.68
N LEU A 527 21.71 16.06 5.17
CA LEU A 527 20.94 15.16 6.03
C LEU A 527 20.46 13.91 5.26
N ASN A 528 20.02 14.06 4.00
CA ASN A 528 19.75 12.91 3.13
C ASN A 528 20.99 12.04 2.91
N LYS A 529 22.15 12.68 2.70
CA LYS A 529 23.41 11.96 2.53
C LYS A 529 23.87 11.25 3.81
N ALA A 530 23.47 11.77 4.96
CA ALA A 530 23.69 11.16 6.27
C ALA A 530 22.78 9.97 6.55
N GLU A 531 21.79 9.73 5.68
CA GLU A 531 20.78 8.65 5.83
C GLU A 531 20.02 8.74 7.18
N VAL A 532 19.67 9.96 7.60
CA VAL A 532 18.90 10.25 8.81
C VAL A 532 17.49 10.74 8.44
N ASN A 533 16.51 10.45 9.29
CA ASN A 533 15.18 11.07 9.17
C ASN A 533 15.24 12.49 9.75
N PHE A 534 14.61 13.44 9.11
CA PHE A 534 14.59 14.82 9.59
C PHE A 534 13.32 15.55 9.15
N GLU A 535 12.96 16.59 9.91
CA GLU A 535 11.82 17.43 9.62
C GLU A 535 12.16 18.90 9.83
N PHE A 536 11.91 19.71 8.82
CA PHE A 536 11.88 21.16 8.95
C PHE A 536 10.45 21.65 9.21
N ARG A 537 10.30 22.80 9.84
CA ARG A 537 9.02 23.46 10.04
C ARG A 537 9.08 24.94 9.75
N ASP A 538 7.94 25.46 9.29
CA ASP A 538 7.67 26.86 9.05
C ASP A 538 6.23 27.08 9.53
N ASP A 539 6.02 26.87 10.83
CA ASP A 539 4.72 26.98 11.47
C ASP A 539 4.39 28.44 11.88
N GLU A 540 3.16 28.68 12.30
CA GLU A 540 2.69 30.02 12.72
C GLU A 540 3.54 30.63 13.85
N ALA A 541 4.22 29.80 14.64
CA ALA A 541 5.06 30.27 15.74
C ALA A 541 6.37 30.88 15.25
N ALA A 542 6.84 30.46 14.09
CA ALA A 542 8.08 30.92 13.48
C ALA A 542 7.87 32.07 12.47
N ALA A 543 6.65 32.41 12.13
CA ALA A 543 6.28 33.53 11.23
C ALA A 543 7.07 33.56 9.91
N GLY A 544 7.16 32.41 9.22
CA GLY A 544 7.91 32.26 7.97
C GLY A 544 9.41 32.01 8.14
N ASN A 545 9.87 31.77 9.36
CA ASN A 545 11.25 31.44 9.66
C ASN A 545 11.46 29.93 9.68
N LEU A 546 11.88 29.37 8.56
CA LEU A 546 12.17 27.95 8.44
C LEU A 546 13.27 27.50 9.40
N TYR A 547 13.02 26.46 10.18
CA TYR A 547 13.96 25.88 11.16
C TYR A 547 13.98 24.35 11.10
N LEU A 548 15.06 23.72 11.56
CA LEU A 548 15.15 22.27 11.67
C LEU A 548 14.51 21.81 13.00
N HIS A 549 13.37 21.13 12.87
CA HIS A 549 12.59 20.68 14.01
C HIS A 549 13.16 19.43 14.66
N SER A 550 13.57 18.46 13.86
CA SER A 550 14.08 17.18 14.39
C SER A 550 15.03 16.48 13.43
N VAL A 551 15.90 15.68 14.02
CA VAL A 551 16.75 14.69 13.34
C VAL A 551 16.64 13.37 14.10
N GLU A 552 16.47 12.26 13.39
CA GLU A 552 16.39 10.92 13.98
C GLU A 552 17.38 9.98 13.28
N LYS A 553 18.17 9.28 14.06
CA LYS A 553 19.10 8.25 13.61
C LYS A 553 19.02 7.04 14.55
N ASP A 554 18.92 5.83 13.98
CA ASP A 554 18.93 4.55 14.72
C ASP A 554 17.94 4.50 15.91
N GLY A 555 16.79 5.18 15.77
CA GLY A 555 15.75 5.28 16.83
C GLY A 555 16.06 6.34 17.91
N LEU A 556 17.16 7.07 17.81
CA LEU A 556 17.46 8.23 18.64
C LEU A 556 16.90 9.49 17.98
N PHE A 557 15.91 10.06 18.63
CA PHE A 557 15.21 11.27 18.17
C PHE A 557 15.76 12.50 18.88
N THR A 558 16.41 13.40 18.12
CA THR A 558 16.95 14.66 18.64
C THR A 558 16.06 15.83 18.20
N ARG A 559 15.34 16.43 19.14
CA ARG A 559 14.50 17.60 18.88
C ARG A 559 15.32 18.86 18.81
N GLY A 560 15.02 19.70 17.83
CA GLY A 560 15.44 21.07 17.77
C GLY A 560 14.45 22.03 18.41
N TRP A 561 14.47 23.27 17.96
CA TRP A 561 13.52 24.31 18.38
C TRP A 561 12.09 23.91 18.01
N GLY A 562 11.12 24.09 18.92
CA GLY A 562 9.75 23.59 18.76
C GLY A 562 8.69 24.67 18.63
N GLY A 563 9.06 25.91 18.46
CA GLY A 563 8.11 27.01 18.36
C GLY A 563 7.30 27.24 19.65
N LYS A 564 6.23 28.02 19.58
CA LYS A 564 5.38 28.36 20.74
C LYS A 564 4.50 27.21 21.25
N THR A 565 4.37 26.15 20.48
CA THR A 565 3.48 25.03 20.79
C THR A 565 4.10 23.96 21.71
N ASP A 566 5.42 23.96 21.84
CA ASP A 566 6.15 23.03 22.72
C ASP A 566 7.06 23.83 23.68
N PRO A 567 6.61 24.14 24.92
CA PRO A 567 7.39 24.93 25.88
C PRO A 567 8.73 24.32 26.26
N GLU A 568 8.87 22.98 26.20
CA GLU A 568 10.15 22.30 26.51
C GLU A 568 11.15 22.41 25.35
N ALA A 569 10.70 22.79 24.16
CA ALA A 569 11.52 22.89 22.98
C ALA A 569 12.14 24.28 22.74
N PHE A 570 11.76 25.29 23.54
CA PHE A 570 12.41 26.61 23.47
C PHE A 570 13.87 26.60 23.91
N GLU A 571 14.29 25.59 24.63
CA GLU A 571 15.62 25.47 25.20
C GLU A 571 16.63 24.79 24.28
N ARG A 572 16.17 24.14 23.21
CA ARG A 572 17.01 23.32 22.30
C ARG A 572 17.08 23.90 20.91
N GLY A 573 18.15 23.65 20.18
CA GLY A 573 18.26 24.13 18.80
C GLY A 573 19.24 23.38 17.94
N TRP A 574 18.87 23.15 16.67
CA TRP A 574 19.80 22.80 15.63
C TRP A 574 20.35 24.08 14.99
N ILE A 575 21.64 24.30 15.11
CA ILE A 575 22.33 25.48 14.59
C ILE A 575 23.11 25.07 13.36
N ALA A 576 22.86 25.73 12.24
CA ALA A 576 23.64 25.60 11.01
C ALA A 576 24.67 26.75 10.92
N ARG A 577 25.93 26.39 10.88
CA ARG A 577 26.99 27.36 10.70
C ARG A 577 27.47 27.36 9.27
N LEU A 578 27.20 28.44 8.53
CA LEU A 578 27.73 28.65 7.21
C LEU A 578 29.08 29.40 7.30
N ASN A 579 30.18 28.73 6.97
CA ASN A 579 31.54 29.27 7.11
C ASN A 579 31.80 29.72 8.56
N LYS A 580 31.61 31.02 8.84
CA LYS A 580 31.86 31.60 10.16
C LYS A 580 30.61 32.06 10.88
N SER A 581 29.47 32.04 10.23
CA SER A 581 28.21 32.64 10.75
C SER A 581 27.20 31.58 11.16
N PRO A 582 26.74 31.56 12.42
CA PRO A 582 25.75 30.63 12.89
C PRO A 582 24.33 31.12 12.58
N PHE A 583 23.42 30.19 12.25
CA PHE A 583 22.01 30.44 11.96
C PHE A 583 21.13 29.40 12.67
N LEU A 584 20.04 29.83 13.29
CA LEU A 584 19.07 28.96 13.95
C LEU A 584 17.83 28.70 13.07
N ASN A 585 17.52 29.64 12.19
CA ASN A 585 16.34 29.61 11.32
C ASN A 585 16.58 30.39 10.01
N SER A 586 15.52 30.56 9.21
CA SER A 586 15.53 31.31 7.93
C SER A 586 16.50 30.75 6.89
N PHE A 587 16.75 29.45 6.93
CA PHE A 587 17.75 28.76 6.09
C PHE A 587 17.48 28.91 4.58
N ASN A 588 16.22 29.13 4.19
CA ASN A 588 15.81 29.41 2.82
C ASN A 588 16.28 30.76 2.27
N ASN A 589 16.59 31.72 3.16
CA ASN A 589 17.00 33.07 2.79
C ASN A 589 18.52 33.26 2.68
N ILE A 590 19.29 32.26 3.09
CA ILE A 590 20.75 32.31 3.17
C ILE A 590 21.35 31.63 1.95
N GLU A 591 21.98 32.38 1.07
CA GLU A 591 22.59 31.86 -0.15
C GLU A 591 23.92 31.13 0.14
N ILE A 592 24.16 30.04 -0.60
CA ILE A 592 25.37 29.25 -0.53
C ILE A 592 26.14 29.25 -1.84
N SER A 593 27.47 29.07 -1.77
CA SER A 593 28.38 29.08 -2.89
C SER A 593 29.26 27.83 -2.91
N ASN A 594 29.86 27.55 -4.07
CA ASN A 594 30.80 26.46 -4.23
C ASN A 594 31.99 26.64 -3.30
N GLY A 595 32.31 25.60 -2.53
CA GLY A 595 33.43 25.62 -1.57
C GLY A 595 33.03 26.04 -0.14
N ASP A 596 31.77 26.44 0.08
CA ASP A 596 31.29 26.76 1.42
C ASP A 596 31.37 25.57 2.38
N THR A 597 31.42 25.91 3.67
CA THR A 597 31.42 24.94 4.76
C THR A 597 30.13 25.08 5.58
N VAL A 598 29.38 23.99 5.73
CA VAL A 598 28.18 23.92 6.56
C VAL A 598 28.44 22.96 7.71
N ASP A 599 28.43 23.48 8.92
CA ASP A 599 28.50 22.71 10.16
C ASP A 599 27.17 22.75 10.90
N LEU A 600 26.44 21.65 10.86
CA LEU A 600 25.15 21.50 11.55
C LEU A 600 25.38 20.83 12.91
N TYR A 601 25.02 21.52 13.99
CA TYR A 601 25.20 20.98 15.33
C TYR A 601 24.00 21.26 16.25
N HIS A 602 23.79 20.35 17.20
CA HIS A 602 22.69 20.44 18.16
C HIS A 602 23.16 21.06 19.47
N VAL A 603 22.36 21.96 20.01
CA VAL A 603 22.55 22.58 21.33
C VAL A 603 21.37 22.20 22.22
N GLN A 604 21.68 21.62 23.41
CA GLN A 604 20.65 21.15 24.35
C GLN A 604 19.97 22.28 25.12
N ASP A 605 20.66 23.41 25.31
CA ASP A 605 20.12 24.59 25.96
C ASP A 605 20.70 25.86 25.29
N ILE A 606 19.88 26.49 24.44
CA ILE A 606 20.23 27.76 23.77
C ILE A 606 19.92 28.99 24.63
N THR A 607 19.23 28.81 25.76
CA THR A 607 18.89 29.91 26.70
C THR A 607 20.07 30.26 27.61
N SER A 608 21.00 29.31 27.79
CA SER A 608 22.27 29.49 28.48
C SER A 608 23.41 29.65 27.49
N PRO A 609 24.50 30.33 27.85
CA PRO A 609 25.71 30.38 27.02
C PRO A 609 26.24 28.97 26.73
N TRP A 610 26.58 28.69 25.49
CA TRP A 610 27.22 27.43 25.11
C TRP A 610 28.57 27.64 24.41
N VAL A 611 29.34 26.60 24.34
CA VAL A 611 30.65 26.65 23.63
C VAL A 611 30.50 25.97 22.28
N TYR A 612 30.86 26.67 21.22
CA TYR A 612 31.08 26.07 19.92
C TYR A 612 32.56 25.79 19.76
N SER A 613 32.88 24.60 19.31
CA SER A 613 34.27 24.24 19.03
C SER A 613 34.39 23.64 17.62
N ARG A 614 35.53 23.83 17.01
CA ARG A 614 35.92 23.21 15.75
C ARG A 614 37.35 22.75 15.79
N LEU A 615 37.65 21.72 15.06
CA LEU A 615 38.99 21.16 14.90
C LEU A 615 39.35 21.21 13.41
N LEU A 616 40.40 21.82 13.06
CA LEU A 616 40.83 22.08 11.69
C LEU A 616 42.13 21.32 11.41
N PRO A 617 42.18 20.48 10.37
CA PRO A 617 43.45 19.91 9.92
C PRO A 617 44.24 20.95 9.12
N ASP A 618 45.56 20.81 9.12
CA ASP A 618 46.48 21.65 8.36
C ASP A 618 46.44 21.34 6.85
N LYS A 619 45.84 20.20 6.46
CA LYS A 619 45.71 19.76 5.08
C LYS A 619 44.42 18.97 4.84
N ASP A 620 43.92 19.04 3.63
CA ASP A 620 42.68 18.42 3.22
C ASP A 620 42.80 16.92 2.91
N SER A 621 44.00 16.39 2.82
CA SER A 621 44.26 14.99 2.51
C SER A 621 45.55 14.51 3.14
N ALA A 622 45.56 13.28 3.61
CA ALA A 622 46.76 12.62 4.13
C ALA A 622 46.72 11.12 3.81
N THR A 623 47.85 10.46 3.89
CA THR A 623 47.98 9.02 3.73
C THR A 623 48.00 8.31 5.07
N VAL A 624 47.67 7.02 5.10
CA VAL A 624 47.87 6.20 6.31
C VAL A 624 49.33 6.20 6.71
N ASN A 625 49.62 6.33 7.98
CA ASN A 625 50.95 6.56 8.60
C ASN A 625 51.54 7.94 8.30
N GLU A 626 50.70 8.88 7.94
CA GLU A 626 51.11 10.30 7.83
C GLU A 626 50.70 11.06 9.08
N GLU A 627 51.57 11.95 9.55
CA GLU A 627 51.27 12.86 10.65
C GLU A 627 50.58 14.12 10.12
N ILE A 628 49.48 14.52 10.79
CA ILE A 628 48.76 15.76 10.49
C ILE A 628 48.72 16.65 11.73
N GLU A 629 48.73 17.95 11.51
CA GLU A 629 48.53 18.94 12.57
C GLU A 629 47.05 19.31 12.65
N LEU A 630 46.45 19.17 13.82
CA LEU A 630 45.08 19.59 14.10
C LEU A 630 45.09 20.85 14.98
N LEU A 631 44.26 21.84 14.65
CA LEU A 631 44.06 23.05 15.44
C LEU A 631 42.64 23.00 16.05
N LEU A 632 42.55 22.96 17.37
CA LEU A 632 41.27 23.10 18.10
C LEU A 632 41.05 24.57 18.44
N GLU A 633 39.90 25.09 18.00
CA GLU A 633 39.45 26.44 18.35
C GLU A 633 38.06 26.39 18.99
N GLN A 634 37.81 27.32 19.93
CA GLN A 634 36.52 27.46 20.60
C GLN A 634 36.06 28.90 20.65
N THR A 635 34.75 29.11 20.77
CA THR A 635 34.10 30.37 21.05
C THR A 635 32.89 30.19 21.95
N ASN A 636 32.62 31.16 22.79
CA ASN A 636 31.37 31.22 23.57
C ASN A 636 30.30 31.87 22.70
N CYS A 637 29.15 31.21 22.67
CA CYS A 637 27.94 31.67 21.97
C CYS A 637 26.85 31.98 22.95
N THR A 638 25.99 32.95 22.62
CA THR A 638 24.79 33.27 23.36
C THR A 638 23.66 33.56 22.37
N PHE A 639 22.42 33.25 22.75
CA PHE A 639 21.23 33.55 21.96
C PHE A 639 20.41 34.62 22.69
N SER A 640 20.17 35.74 22.05
CA SER A 640 19.32 36.81 22.59
C SER A 640 18.65 37.59 21.46
N ASN A 641 17.42 38.01 21.68
CA ASN A 641 16.62 38.82 20.73
C ASN A 641 16.52 38.20 19.32
N GLY A 642 16.52 36.86 19.22
CA GLY A 642 16.43 36.12 17.92
C GLY A 642 17.76 35.96 17.18
N GLU A 643 18.86 36.41 17.73
CA GLU A 643 20.18 36.32 17.12
C GLU A 643 21.18 35.56 17.98
N ILE A 644 22.09 34.84 17.32
CA ILE A 644 23.23 34.20 17.95
C ILE A 644 24.42 35.18 17.89
N THR A 645 24.94 35.51 19.06
CA THR A 645 26.18 36.31 19.18
C THR A 645 27.32 35.43 19.68
N GLU A 646 28.52 35.65 19.17
CA GLU A 646 29.70 34.88 19.51
C GLU A 646 30.94 35.75 19.71
N ASN A 647 31.84 35.28 20.55
CA ASN A 647 33.15 35.87 20.69
C ASN A 647 34.06 35.44 19.50
N LYS A 648 35.29 35.91 19.48
CA LYS A 648 36.27 35.43 18.53
C LYS A 648 36.61 33.96 18.84
N LEU A 649 36.81 33.17 17.79
CA LEU A 649 37.35 31.81 17.91
C LEU A 649 38.79 31.90 18.40
N GLU A 650 39.10 31.15 19.46
CA GLU A 650 40.43 31.14 20.06
C GLU A 650 40.98 29.70 20.19
N PRO A 651 42.29 29.50 20.02
CA PRO A 651 42.91 28.20 20.23
C PRO A 651 42.74 27.70 21.67
N VAL A 652 42.54 26.40 21.83
CA VAL A 652 42.32 25.77 23.13
C VAL A 652 43.53 24.93 23.52
N ALA A 653 44.23 25.33 24.56
CA ALA A 653 45.38 24.63 25.10
C ALA A 653 45.01 23.50 26.04
N ASN A 654 45.80 22.44 26.08
CA ASN A 654 45.68 21.27 26.97
C ASN A 654 44.32 20.55 26.83
N ALA A 655 43.67 20.66 25.71
CA ALA A 655 42.42 19.92 25.41
C ALA A 655 42.77 18.50 24.96
N GLU A 656 41.97 17.55 25.43
CA GLU A 656 42.08 16.16 25.01
C GLU A 656 41.42 15.96 23.66
N ILE A 657 42.15 15.33 22.76
CA ILE A 657 41.64 14.89 21.45
C ILE A 657 41.79 13.39 21.36
N LYS A 658 40.69 12.70 21.15
CA LYS A 658 40.69 11.26 20.98
C LYS A 658 40.63 10.93 19.47
N LEU A 659 41.56 10.09 19.03
CA LEU A 659 41.61 9.50 17.70
C LEU A 659 41.64 7.99 17.85
N ASP A 660 40.58 7.32 17.42
CA ASP A 660 40.37 5.90 17.69
C ASP A 660 40.47 5.58 19.19
N ASP A 661 41.46 4.80 19.61
CA ASP A 661 41.69 4.47 21.04
C ASP A 661 42.86 5.28 21.64
N GLU A 662 43.46 6.16 20.88
CA GLU A 662 44.56 6.99 21.34
C GLU A 662 44.12 8.39 21.76
N LEU A 663 44.82 8.92 22.79
CA LEU A 663 44.57 10.23 23.38
C LEU A 663 45.72 11.15 23.11
N TYR A 664 45.42 12.31 22.55
CA TYR A 664 46.34 13.40 22.25
C TYR A 664 45.94 14.65 23.03
N PHE A 665 46.87 15.54 23.30
CA PHE A 665 46.61 16.81 24.01
C PHE A 665 47.12 17.98 23.19
N THR A 666 46.29 19.02 23.06
CA THR A 666 46.71 20.23 22.37
C THR A 666 47.76 21.01 23.13
N GLU A 667 48.71 21.58 22.42
CA GLU A 667 49.72 22.49 22.96
C GLU A 667 49.09 23.86 23.31
N SER A 668 49.92 24.78 23.83
CA SER A 668 49.50 26.14 24.22
C SER A 668 48.92 26.99 23.09
N ASN A 669 49.18 26.64 21.82
CA ASN A 669 48.64 27.25 20.62
C ASN A 669 47.41 26.57 20.08
N GLY A 670 46.83 25.59 20.81
CA GLY A 670 45.65 24.81 20.41
C GLY A 670 45.95 23.72 19.37
N LYS A 671 47.22 23.49 19.03
CA LYS A 671 47.61 22.53 18.00
C LYS A 671 48.05 21.20 18.59
N VAL A 672 47.89 20.14 17.81
CA VAL A 672 48.38 18.79 18.14
C VAL A 672 48.69 18.02 16.87
N ASN A 673 49.79 17.28 16.87
CA ASN A 673 50.14 16.37 15.80
C ASN A 673 49.55 14.99 16.10
N VAL A 674 48.86 14.40 15.14
CA VAL A 674 48.24 13.07 15.24
C VAL A 674 48.71 12.19 14.09
N LEU A 675 49.04 10.94 14.40
CA LEU A 675 49.37 9.94 13.39
C LEU A 675 48.14 9.21 12.93
N LEU A 676 47.92 9.18 11.63
CA LEU A 676 46.74 8.49 11.04
C LEU A 676 47.06 7.02 10.80
N GLU A 677 46.65 6.13 11.68
CA GLU A 677 46.91 4.70 11.54
C GLU A 677 45.80 3.96 10.75
N THR A 678 44.60 4.50 10.72
CA THR A 678 43.43 3.93 10.02
C THR A 678 42.73 4.97 9.16
N SER A 679 41.82 4.52 8.29
CA SER A 679 41.05 5.39 7.40
C SER A 679 39.55 5.08 7.46
N PRO A 680 38.70 6.10 7.45
CA PRO A 680 38.90 7.47 7.83
C PRO A 680 38.76 7.63 9.36
N PRO A 681 39.68 8.36 10.01
CA PRO A 681 39.55 8.59 11.44
C PRO A 681 38.41 9.56 11.74
N VAL A 682 37.64 9.25 12.77
CA VAL A 682 36.73 10.18 13.41
C VAL A 682 37.43 10.74 14.63
N VAL A 683 37.66 12.06 14.65
CA VAL A 683 38.37 12.72 15.72
C VAL A 683 37.42 13.40 16.67
N PHE A 684 37.50 13.09 17.96
CA PHE A 684 36.70 13.71 19.01
C PHE A 684 37.57 14.50 19.97
N SER A 685 37.09 15.63 20.46
CA SER A 685 37.68 16.25 21.62
C SER A 685 36.78 15.97 22.83
N SER A 686 37.34 15.49 23.91
CA SER A 686 36.65 15.28 25.18
C SER A 686 36.92 16.47 26.09
N GLY A 687 35.90 17.06 26.62
CA GLY A 687 35.93 18.17 27.55
C GLY A 687 34.56 18.83 27.58
N ASN A 688 34.24 19.57 28.62
CA ASN A 688 32.94 20.21 28.75
C ASN A 688 32.62 21.00 27.49
N ASN A 689 31.61 20.54 26.74
CA ASN A 689 31.10 21.11 25.50
C ASN A 689 31.98 20.87 24.26
N ALA A 690 32.45 19.69 24.15
CA ALA A 690 33.25 19.25 23.07
C ALA A 690 32.52 19.07 21.77
N VAL A 691 33.15 19.20 20.74
CA VAL A 691 32.89 19.07 19.53
C VAL A 691 33.70 18.63 18.45
N PHE A 692 33.38 18.34 17.45
CA PHE A 692 33.69 17.50 16.50
C PHE A 692 34.17 17.92 15.21
N LEU A 693 35.00 17.13 14.71
CA LEU A 693 35.50 17.18 13.51
C LEU A 693 35.40 16.14 12.70
N ALA A 694 35.07 16.36 11.68
CA ALA A 694 35.30 15.44 10.74
C ALA A 694 35.98 15.94 9.55
N GLN A 695 36.83 15.19 9.02
CA GLN A 695 37.65 15.59 8.19
C GLN A 695 37.82 14.93 6.92
N LYS A 696 38.15 15.54 5.90
CA LYS A 696 38.59 15.00 4.68
C LYS A 696 40.05 14.62 4.79
N ILE A 697 40.32 13.41 5.27
CA ILE A 697 41.58 12.77 5.02
C ILE A 697 41.32 11.65 4.02
N THR A 698 41.61 11.86 2.78
CA THR A 698 41.63 10.80 1.78
C THR A 698 42.92 10.05 1.95
N THR A 699 42.86 8.90 2.58
CA THR A 699 43.89 7.90 2.46
C THR A 699 43.96 7.43 1.02
N GLY A 700 45.17 7.37 0.46
CA GLY A 700 45.48 7.06 -0.93
C GLY A 700 44.46 6.39 -1.79
N ALA A 701 44.50 6.56 -3.08
CA ALA A 701 43.47 6.18 -4.02
C ALA A 701 42.74 4.90 -3.60
N PRO A 702 41.40 4.90 -3.49
CA PRO A 702 40.68 3.69 -3.15
C PRO A 702 41.10 2.60 -4.11
N VAL A 703 41.65 1.53 -3.60
CA VAL A 703 41.85 0.32 -4.38
C VAL A 703 40.43 -0.12 -4.69
N THR A 704 39.94 0.18 -5.88
CA THR A 704 38.63 -0.22 -6.31
C THR A 704 38.60 -1.73 -6.22
N LEU A 705 37.63 -2.27 -5.49
CA LEU A 705 37.39 -3.71 -5.39
C LEU A 705 37.32 -4.35 -6.78
N LEU A 706 36.83 -3.61 -7.78
CA LEU A 706 36.73 -4.01 -9.17
C LEU A 706 38.05 -4.43 -9.83
N ASN A 707 39.19 -3.90 -9.41
CA ASN A 707 40.48 -4.32 -9.97
C ASN A 707 40.82 -5.79 -9.62
N LYS A 708 40.11 -6.41 -8.69
CA LYS A 708 40.33 -7.78 -8.23
C LYS A 708 39.11 -8.72 -8.43
N LEU A 709 37.94 -8.15 -8.74
CA LEU A 709 36.75 -8.89 -9.08
C LEU A 709 36.48 -8.78 -10.57
N LYS A 710 36.32 -9.91 -11.24
CA LYS A 710 35.91 -9.96 -12.66
C LYS A 710 34.48 -10.43 -12.73
N ILE A 711 33.60 -9.60 -13.29
CA ILE A 711 32.18 -9.86 -13.47
C ILE A 711 31.92 -9.98 -14.96
N TYR A 712 31.59 -11.19 -15.43
CA TYR A 712 31.43 -11.44 -16.86
C TYR A 712 30.52 -12.68 -17.14
N PRO A 713 29.89 -12.75 -18.33
CA PRO A 713 29.79 -11.68 -19.31
C PRO A 713 28.82 -10.57 -18.83
N ASN A 714 29.05 -9.35 -19.19
CA ASN A 714 28.12 -8.25 -18.97
C ASN A 714 28.13 -7.37 -20.24
N PRO A 715 27.09 -7.37 -21.06
CA PRO A 715 25.77 -8.02 -20.88
C PRO A 715 25.78 -9.54 -20.79
N VAL A 716 24.88 -10.07 -19.96
CA VAL A 716 24.70 -11.52 -19.68
C VAL A 716 23.44 -12.07 -20.36
N ASN A 717 23.52 -13.31 -20.87
CA ASN A 717 22.36 -14.09 -21.30
C ASN A 717 21.87 -14.96 -20.13
N ASP A 718 22.53 -16.08 -19.86
CA ASP A 718 22.00 -17.06 -18.90
C ASP A 718 22.89 -17.26 -17.66
N LEU A 719 24.18 -17.00 -17.74
CA LEU A 719 25.09 -17.28 -16.64
C LEU A 719 26.06 -16.11 -16.40
N LEU A 720 25.94 -15.47 -15.23
CA LEU A 720 26.84 -14.41 -14.77
C LEU A 720 27.90 -15.01 -13.86
N LYS A 721 29.17 -14.84 -14.20
CA LYS A 721 30.30 -15.28 -13.39
C LYS A 721 30.95 -14.11 -12.67
N ILE A 722 31.24 -14.33 -11.40
CA ILE A 722 31.99 -13.40 -10.57
C ILE A 722 33.22 -14.18 -10.09
N SER A 723 34.44 -13.75 -10.51
CA SER A 723 35.68 -14.34 -10.03
C SER A 723 36.37 -13.39 -9.07
N ASN A 724 36.87 -13.94 -7.97
CA ASN A 724 37.59 -13.22 -6.93
C ASN A 724 39.02 -13.77 -6.87
N ASP A 725 39.99 -12.96 -7.23
CA ASP A 725 41.40 -13.37 -7.25
C ASP A 725 42.04 -13.42 -5.83
N GLU A 726 41.31 -13.00 -4.81
CA GLU A 726 41.73 -13.07 -3.39
C GLU A 726 40.78 -13.95 -2.57
N ALA A 727 41.31 -14.79 -1.71
CA ALA A 727 40.56 -15.56 -0.75
C ALA A 727 39.90 -14.67 0.31
N GLY A 728 38.60 -14.84 0.56
CA GLY A 728 37.86 -14.12 1.57
C GLY A 728 36.37 -14.16 1.34
N GLU A 729 35.63 -13.91 2.42
CA GLU A 729 34.17 -13.83 2.38
C GLU A 729 33.70 -12.61 1.59
N ILE A 730 32.79 -12.83 0.63
CA ILE A 730 32.05 -11.79 -0.07
C ILE A 730 30.56 -12.05 0.05
N SER A 731 29.79 -11.00 0.36
CA SER A 731 28.34 -11.03 0.32
C SER A 731 27.86 -10.40 -0.97
N LEU A 732 27.05 -11.14 -1.71
CA LEU A 732 26.47 -10.71 -2.99
C LEU A 732 24.97 -10.48 -2.79
N LYS A 733 24.46 -9.34 -3.29
CA LYS A 733 23.06 -8.99 -3.28
C LYS A 733 22.71 -8.36 -4.62
N MET A 734 21.84 -9.01 -5.41
CA MET A 734 21.35 -8.43 -6.67
C MET A 734 19.93 -7.93 -6.48
N THR A 735 19.66 -6.73 -7.00
CA THR A 735 18.34 -6.11 -6.98
C THR A 735 17.93 -5.67 -8.38
N ASP A 736 16.64 -5.55 -8.63
CA ASP A 736 16.14 -4.79 -9.77
C ASP A 736 16.23 -3.27 -9.48
N LEU A 737 15.80 -2.46 -10.44
CA LEU A 737 15.82 -0.99 -10.30
C LEU A 737 14.82 -0.45 -9.28
N SER A 738 13.83 -1.25 -8.85
CA SER A 738 12.91 -0.89 -7.76
C SER A 738 13.49 -1.15 -6.37
N GLY A 739 14.69 -1.77 -6.30
CA GLY A 739 15.34 -2.15 -5.05
C GLY A 739 14.93 -3.53 -4.50
N LYS A 740 14.03 -4.26 -5.19
CA LYS A 740 13.63 -5.60 -4.82
C LYS A 740 14.82 -6.56 -4.91
N ILE A 741 15.07 -7.31 -3.83
CA ILE A 741 16.14 -8.30 -3.78
C ILE A 741 15.74 -9.52 -4.62
N LEU A 742 16.56 -9.86 -5.60
CA LEU A 742 16.34 -11.00 -6.50
C LEU A 742 17.33 -12.14 -6.24
N TYR A 743 18.47 -11.82 -5.65
CA TYR A 743 19.49 -12.81 -5.30
C TYR A 743 20.32 -12.34 -4.12
N LYS A 744 20.59 -13.23 -3.17
CA LYS A 744 21.47 -12.94 -2.03
C LYS A 744 22.28 -14.18 -1.70
N LYS A 745 23.60 -14.06 -1.59
CA LYS A 745 24.49 -15.18 -1.25
C LYS A 745 25.76 -14.68 -0.59
N VAL A 746 26.23 -15.39 0.42
CA VAL A 746 27.58 -15.24 0.99
C VAL A 746 28.47 -16.33 0.44
N VAL A 747 29.64 -15.96 -0.07
CA VAL A 747 30.55 -16.84 -0.78
C VAL A 747 31.94 -16.76 -0.16
N LEU A 748 32.52 -17.91 0.11
CA LEU A 748 33.90 -18.04 0.61
C LEU A 748 34.88 -18.48 -0.49
N ASN A 749 34.36 -18.77 -1.69
CA ASN A 749 35.13 -19.34 -2.81
C ASN A 749 35.70 -18.26 -3.73
N SER A 750 36.69 -18.62 -4.53
CA SER A 750 37.31 -17.74 -5.52
C SER A 750 36.44 -17.39 -6.73
N SER A 751 35.29 -18.08 -6.91
CA SER A 751 34.32 -17.74 -7.96
C SER A 751 32.91 -18.18 -7.60
N VAL A 752 31.93 -17.48 -8.14
CA VAL A 752 30.50 -17.80 -8.04
C VAL A 752 29.83 -17.59 -9.39
N GLU A 753 28.86 -18.44 -9.68
CA GLU A 753 28.00 -18.32 -10.85
C GLU A 753 26.58 -18.01 -10.39
N ILE A 754 25.94 -17.05 -11.06
CA ILE A 754 24.54 -16.68 -10.85
C ILE A 754 23.79 -17.04 -12.13
N ASP A 755 22.80 -17.93 -12.00
CA ASP A 755 21.89 -18.26 -13.10
C ASP A 755 20.94 -17.07 -13.34
N MET A 756 21.05 -16.48 -14.51
CA MET A 756 20.27 -15.32 -14.94
C MET A 756 19.11 -15.73 -15.86
N SER A 757 18.93 -17.01 -16.17
CA SER A 757 17.93 -17.49 -17.14
C SER A 757 16.49 -17.20 -16.70
N ALA A 758 16.24 -17.21 -15.40
CA ALA A 758 14.93 -16.92 -14.82
C ALA A 758 14.58 -15.41 -14.74
N TYR A 759 15.54 -14.52 -15.02
CA TYR A 759 15.32 -13.07 -14.93
C TYR A 759 15.02 -12.48 -16.30
N SER A 760 14.09 -11.53 -16.35
CA SER A 760 13.71 -10.82 -17.56
C SER A 760 14.86 -9.99 -18.12
N SER A 761 14.85 -9.69 -19.42
CA SER A 761 15.80 -8.73 -20.00
C SER A 761 15.65 -7.37 -19.34
N GLY A 762 16.77 -6.78 -18.92
CA GLY A 762 16.75 -5.52 -18.17
C GLY A 762 18.07 -5.22 -17.43
N ILE A 763 18.00 -4.20 -16.58
CA ILE A 763 19.14 -3.75 -15.77
C ILE A 763 18.94 -4.18 -14.33
N TYR A 764 19.99 -4.75 -13.75
CA TYR A 764 20.06 -5.19 -12.35
C TYR A 764 21.25 -4.55 -11.67
N LEU A 765 21.16 -4.33 -10.36
CA LEU A 765 22.26 -3.81 -9.54
C LEU A 765 22.81 -4.93 -8.66
N LEU A 766 24.05 -5.29 -8.89
CA LEU A 766 24.78 -6.26 -8.08
C LEU A 766 25.60 -5.53 -7.03
N ASN A 767 25.20 -5.61 -5.78
CA ASN A 767 25.91 -5.10 -4.64
C ASN A 767 26.84 -6.17 -4.08
N ILE A 768 28.10 -5.85 -3.91
CA ILE A 768 29.14 -6.72 -3.41
C ILE A 768 29.70 -6.12 -2.14
N LEU A 769 29.63 -6.84 -1.03
CA LEU A 769 30.19 -6.44 0.25
C LEU A 769 31.35 -7.37 0.61
N ARG A 770 32.52 -6.81 0.90
CA ARG A 770 33.69 -7.53 1.36
C ARG A 770 34.29 -6.81 2.56
N LYS A 771 34.35 -7.47 3.72
CA LYS A 771 34.68 -6.79 5.00
C LYS A 771 33.74 -5.58 5.18
N SER A 772 34.27 -4.38 5.29
CA SER A 772 33.49 -3.13 5.42
C SER A 772 33.36 -2.35 4.09
N GLN A 773 33.85 -2.89 2.96
CA GLN A 773 33.80 -2.22 1.66
C GLN A 773 32.66 -2.73 0.81
N ARG A 774 31.85 -1.81 0.30
CA ARG A 774 30.70 -2.10 -0.58
C ARG A 774 30.94 -1.53 -1.97
N GLU A 775 30.58 -2.31 -2.98
CA GLU A 775 30.64 -1.93 -4.36
C GLU A 775 29.36 -2.34 -5.09
N THR A 776 28.90 -1.52 -6.03
CA THR A 776 27.72 -1.81 -6.84
C THR A 776 28.08 -1.86 -8.30
N SER A 777 27.77 -2.97 -8.96
CA SER A 777 27.96 -3.16 -10.40
C SER A 777 26.63 -3.25 -11.13
N LYS A 778 26.51 -2.53 -12.24
CA LYS A 778 25.37 -2.62 -13.14
C LYS A 778 25.48 -3.88 -14.00
N ILE A 779 24.49 -4.76 -13.95
CA ILE A 779 24.38 -5.97 -14.77
C ILE A 779 23.28 -5.75 -15.82
N ILE A 780 23.61 -6.03 -17.07
CA ILE A 780 22.66 -5.94 -18.19
C ILE A 780 22.31 -7.35 -18.61
N LYS A 781 21.05 -7.77 -18.39
CA LYS A 781 20.48 -9.02 -18.90
C LYS A 781 19.90 -8.79 -20.29
N LYS A 782 20.33 -9.58 -21.28
CA LYS A 782 19.78 -9.58 -22.65
C LYS A 782 18.53 -10.43 -22.77
#